data_eb5d0bf8efe7126c9d7f8447c170ad5a
#
_entry.id   eb5d0bf8efe7126c9d7f8447c170ad5a
#
_cell.length_a   1.000
_cell.length_b   1.000
_cell.length_c   1.000
_cell.angle_alpha   90.00
_cell.angle_beta   90.00
_cell.angle_gamma   90.00
#
_symmetry.space_group_name_H-M   'P 1'
#
loop_
_entity.id
_entity.type
_entity.pdbx_description
1 polymer ?
#
loop_
_entity_poly.entity_id
_entity_poly.type
_entity_poly.pdbx_seq_one_letter_code
_entity_poly.pdbx_strand_id
1 'polypeptide(L)'
;MKDKQLDTGIVGGGKGITYVDGKYYLLSESPAKVCVSEDLENWTEYSLNGNYMKPAEITYGNGVFVICGAKSTSNDTYIYKSTNGTTWTAVKLNTTVDFALSCNAVKFINNKFVVATSGWVTTYRTDGKITKIEEVLVFFSSTNGTNWTRHEFAINRGTNENYKSAIPMDVDYHNGVYAYIGNNGNIYTSSNLNNWTKRTSGTSDRLVGITYGKGQFIVTGDNGTILTSPNGTKWTKQDSGTTSYLIRSRYANGMYIACGYNGTLLQSIDGVSWNDISSNHSGVRYGLAYNNISNVMVITAHHFKTSGTIPIHVLYLTRELSTDTEEDSTLFFFDKNLNMLGIVDYFISLRWRRKYFEAGEFEIVLPVNEYMKQFLQTDTLVLRNNYTEAGIIDTIEYSDDGTDEQVTISGRFLSVLLERRIVKSKINFSGNTIEGMNTLVNAMTPLTTQWETEQVSMSSPHIDFQCTYKNLYEYLRKLAEYSNIGFRVVPNVESKVYMFEAWKGLDRTSSQSENEEYSFSDDNFNTEQGELVISDKTKATYILVGGAGEDSNRTLVEVNGGATGFNRYEKFSDQKGLSKENLTDAQYRAELSSVGTGLLSDGTFQLEVTALVQQDYKTKWNLGDIVNIKKDKWDVYTTYRIIEVEETIEDGKKTIYPTFGSPLASAWEDDE
;
A
#
# COMPACT_ATOMS: atom_id res chain seq x y z
N MET A 1 -14.79 2.64 -14.18
CA MET A 1 -13.51 3.16 -14.74
C MET A 1 -13.77 4.13 -15.87
N LYS A 2 -13.01 5.24 -15.96
CA LYS A 2 -13.10 6.16 -17.10
C LYS A 2 -11.96 5.82 -18.06
N ASP A 3 -12.31 5.44 -19.31
CA ASP A 3 -11.37 5.24 -20.42
C ASP A 3 -11.38 6.53 -21.27
N LYS A 4 -10.24 7.20 -21.37
CA LYS A 4 -10.06 8.40 -22.21
C LYS A 4 -9.08 8.04 -23.33
N GLN A 5 -9.52 8.10 -24.57
CA GLN A 5 -8.64 8.01 -25.73
C GLN A 5 -7.96 9.36 -25.99
N LEU A 6 -6.64 9.31 -26.18
CA LEU A 6 -5.83 10.44 -26.61
C LEU A 6 -5.15 10.10 -27.94
N ASP A 7 -4.99 11.07 -28.81
CA ASP A 7 -4.17 10.93 -30.01
C ASP A 7 -2.80 11.57 -29.73
N THR A 8 -1.75 10.78 -29.85
CA THR A 8 -0.38 11.25 -29.57
C THR A 8 0.20 12.17 -30.64
N GLY A 9 -0.43 12.28 -31.81
CA GLY A 9 0.17 12.92 -32.99
C GLY A 9 1.37 12.18 -33.60
N ILE A 10 1.83 11.08 -32.98
CA ILE A 10 3.01 10.32 -33.42
C ILE A 10 2.59 9.37 -34.55
N VAL A 11 3.26 9.46 -35.68
CA VAL A 11 3.04 8.56 -36.82
C VAL A 11 3.82 7.26 -36.65
N GLY A 12 3.17 6.10 -36.84
CA GLY A 12 3.78 4.79 -36.77
C GLY A 12 3.00 3.76 -35.99
N GLY A 13 3.54 2.54 -35.85
CA GLY A 13 2.97 1.48 -35.01
C GLY A 13 3.47 1.58 -33.57
N GLY A 14 2.61 1.90 -32.62
CA GLY A 14 2.96 1.90 -31.19
C GLY A 14 2.91 0.49 -30.60
N LYS A 15 3.95 0.09 -29.89
CA LYS A 15 3.96 -1.19 -29.16
C LYS A 15 4.26 -1.02 -27.69
N GLY A 16 5.54 -1.04 -27.33
CA GLY A 16 5.95 -0.93 -25.94
C GLY A 16 5.77 0.48 -25.37
N ILE A 17 5.37 0.56 -24.12
CA ILE A 17 5.35 1.78 -23.33
C ILE A 17 5.79 1.47 -21.91
N THR A 18 6.52 2.39 -21.30
CA THR A 18 6.85 2.34 -19.86
C THR A 18 6.75 3.70 -19.21
N TYR A 19 6.58 3.72 -17.89
CA TYR A 19 6.58 4.95 -17.09
C TYR A 19 7.76 4.91 -16.10
N VAL A 20 8.58 5.94 -16.13
CA VAL A 20 9.79 6.04 -15.27
C VAL A 20 10.00 7.51 -14.91
N ASP A 21 10.22 7.80 -13.64
CA ASP A 21 10.60 9.12 -13.11
C ASP A 21 9.75 10.28 -13.66
N GLY A 22 8.43 10.12 -13.61
CA GLY A 22 7.49 11.16 -14.06
C GLY A 22 7.22 11.20 -15.56
N LYS A 23 7.85 10.33 -16.37
CA LYS A 23 7.77 10.37 -17.83
C LYS A 23 7.31 9.06 -18.44
N TYR A 24 6.54 9.16 -19.52
CA TYR A 24 6.15 8.04 -20.37
C TYR A 24 7.11 7.91 -21.55
N TYR A 25 7.53 6.68 -21.83
CA TYR A 25 8.42 6.33 -22.95
C TYR A 25 7.68 5.37 -23.87
N LEU A 26 7.23 5.87 -25.01
CA LEU A 26 6.47 5.13 -26.01
C LEU A 26 7.36 4.76 -27.18
N LEU A 27 7.27 3.52 -27.65
CA LEU A 27 8.00 3.04 -28.83
C LEU A 27 7.18 3.19 -30.11
N SER A 28 7.77 3.80 -31.15
CA SER A 28 7.29 3.79 -32.53
C SER A 28 8.15 2.86 -33.37
N GLU A 29 7.51 1.98 -34.17
CA GLU A 29 8.21 0.99 -35.00
C GLU A 29 8.77 1.56 -36.33
N SER A 30 8.06 2.51 -36.92
CA SER A 30 8.39 2.97 -38.28
C SER A 30 7.98 4.45 -38.47
N PRO A 31 8.95 5.38 -38.40
CA PRO A 31 10.37 5.16 -38.11
C PRO A 31 10.63 4.72 -36.67
N ALA A 32 11.72 3.99 -36.42
CA ALA A 32 12.11 3.50 -35.11
C ALA A 32 12.52 4.65 -34.22
N LYS A 33 11.69 4.95 -33.19
CA LYS A 33 11.86 6.07 -32.27
C LYS A 33 11.43 5.71 -30.86
N VAL A 34 11.92 6.51 -29.92
CA VAL A 34 11.36 6.61 -28.56
C VAL A 34 10.73 7.98 -28.42
N CYS A 35 9.46 8.02 -28.05
CA CYS A 35 8.71 9.25 -27.86
C CYS A 35 8.49 9.43 -26.35
N VAL A 36 8.83 10.59 -25.81
CA VAL A 36 8.81 10.88 -24.38
C VAL A 36 7.80 11.98 -24.07
N SER A 37 6.98 11.78 -23.07
CA SER A 37 5.99 12.75 -22.58
C SER A 37 5.88 12.72 -21.07
N GLU A 38 5.59 13.86 -20.45
CA GLU A 38 5.25 14.01 -19.04
C GLU A 38 3.73 14.02 -18.80
N ASP A 39 2.96 14.47 -19.81
CA ASP A 39 1.53 14.77 -19.72
C ASP A 39 0.63 13.92 -20.65
N LEU A 40 1.22 13.05 -21.49
CA LEU A 40 0.55 12.25 -22.53
C LEU A 40 -0.02 13.05 -23.72
N GLU A 41 0.12 14.36 -23.71
CA GLU A 41 -0.37 15.26 -24.75
C GLU A 41 0.79 15.82 -25.60
N ASN A 42 1.89 16.18 -24.96
CA ASN A 42 3.08 16.72 -25.61
C ASN A 42 4.19 15.68 -25.66
N TRP A 43 4.60 15.27 -26.88
CA TRP A 43 5.58 14.23 -27.11
C TRP A 43 6.83 14.74 -27.78
N THR A 44 7.99 14.39 -27.24
CA THR A 44 9.30 14.66 -27.85
C THR A 44 9.87 13.36 -28.42
N GLU A 45 10.28 13.37 -29.68
CA GLU A 45 10.76 12.18 -30.41
C GLU A 45 12.28 12.08 -30.43
N TYR A 46 12.80 10.88 -30.11
CA TYR A 46 14.23 10.56 -30.15
C TYR A 46 14.47 9.36 -31.06
N SER A 47 15.32 9.53 -32.08
CA SER A 47 15.60 8.50 -33.08
C SER A 47 16.46 7.37 -32.50
N LEU A 48 16.13 6.13 -32.85
CA LEU A 48 16.98 4.96 -32.66
C LEU A 48 17.91 4.79 -33.84
N ASN A 49 19.15 5.28 -33.71
CA ASN A 49 20.13 5.29 -34.82
C ASN A 49 20.56 3.89 -35.25
N GLY A 50 20.77 3.70 -36.56
CA GLY A 50 21.29 2.48 -37.15
C GLY A 50 20.24 1.52 -37.71
N ASN A 51 18.96 1.75 -37.41
CA ASN A 51 17.83 0.97 -37.94
C ASN A 51 18.00 -0.57 -37.83
N TYR A 52 18.65 -1.04 -36.75
CA TYR A 52 19.00 -2.45 -36.57
C TYR A 52 17.79 -3.34 -36.24
N MET A 53 16.75 -2.76 -35.62
CA MET A 53 15.54 -3.50 -35.26
C MET A 53 14.29 -2.61 -35.27
N LYS A 54 13.12 -3.24 -35.34
CA LYS A 54 11.83 -2.64 -35.07
C LYS A 54 11.55 -2.75 -33.55
N PRO A 55 11.54 -1.67 -32.79
CA PRO A 55 11.38 -1.73 -31.36
C PRO A 55 10.01 -2.29 -30.98
N ALA A 56 9.95 -3.15 -30.00
CA ALA A 56 8.73 -3.83 -29.58
C ALA A 56 8.45 -3.68 -28.07
N GLU A 57 9.48 -3.77 -27.24
CA GLU A 57 9.34 -3.72 -25.80
C GLU A 57 10.46 -2.90 -25.16
N ILE A 58 10.12 -2.18 -24.10
CA ILE A 58 11.02 -1.33 -23.32
C ILE A 58 10.87 -1.63 -21.84
N THR A 59 12.00 -1.70 -21.15
CA THR A 59 12.03 -1.86 -19.69
C THR A 59 13.08 -0.94 -19.06
N TYR A 60 12.96 -0.68 -17.77
CA TYR A 60 13.91 0.12 -16.99
C TYR A 60 14.30 -0.61 -15.72
N GLY A 61 15.56 -0.49 -15.33
CA GLY A 61 16.09 -1.01 -14.08
C GLY A 61 17.54 -0.59 -13.88
N ASN A 62 17.98 -0.49 -12.63
CA ASN A 62 19.35 -0.09 -12.27
C ASN A 62 19.85 1.18 -12.99
N GLY A 63 18.98 2.18 -13.20
CA GLY A 63 19.33 3.43 -13.88
C GLY A 63 19.47 3.32 -15.41
N VAL A 64 19.05 2.20 -16.01
CA VAL A 64 19.23 1.94 -17.44
C VAL A 64 17.94 1.51 -18.11
N PHE A 65 17.62 2.11 -19.26
CA PHE A 65 16.58 1.63 -20.17
C PHE A 65 17.16 0.60 -21.14
N VAL A 66 16.39 -0.44 -21.41
CA VAL A 66 16.71 -1.43 -22.46
C VAL A 66 15.50 -1.63 -23.35
N ILE A 67 15.73 -1.59 -24.68
CA ILE A 67 14.73 -1.86 -25.72
C ILE A 67 15.12 -3.10 -26.48
N CYS A 68 14.15 -3.99 -26.70
CA CYS A 68 14.28 -5.10 -27.63
C CYS A 68 13.23 -5.06 -28.77
N GLY A 69 13.40 -5.86 -29.80
CA GLY A 69 12.42 -5.92 -30.88
C GLY A 69 12.80 -6.86 -32.03
N ALA A 70 11.96 -6.80 -33.06
CA ALA A 70 12.13 -7.61 -34.22
C ALA A 70 13.32 -7.14 -35.09
N LYS A 71 14.13 -8.07 -35.58
CA LYS A 71 15.20 -7.82 -36.50
C LYS A 71 14.72 -7.04 -37.73
N SER A 72 15.49 -6.02 -38.16
CA SER A 72 15.20 -5.24 -39.39
C SER A 72 15.96 -5.76 -40.61
N THR A 73 17.27 -5.52 -40.68
CA THR A 73 18.10 -5.82 -41.86
C THR A 73 19.37 -6.62 -41.59
N SER A 74 19.81 -6.66 -40.33
CA SER A 74 21.05 -7.32 -39.91
C SER A 74 20.84 -8.81 -39.62
N ASN A 75 21.87 -9.66 -39.85
CA ASN A 75 21.88 -11.04 -39.37
C ASN A 75 22.15 -11.15 -37.86
N ASP A 76 22.49 -10.04 -37.24
CA ASP A 76 22.82 -9.97 -35.81
C ASP A 76 21.61 -9.53 -34.98
N THR A 77 21.57 -9.95 -33.74
CA THR A 77 20.58 -9.51 -32.76
C THR A 77 21.10 -8.29 -32.00
N TYR A 78 20.31 -7.24 -31.94
CA TYR A 78 20.62 -6.00 -31.24
C TYR A 78 19.57 -5.68 -30.23
N ILE A 79 20.00 -4.94 -29.19
CA ILE A 79 19.14 -4.17 -28.27
C ILE A 79 19.59 -2.70 -28.32
N TYR A 80 18.74 -1.79 -27.87
CA TYR A 80 19.16 -0.42 -27.56
C TYR A 80 19.17 -0.21 -26.07
N LYS A 81 20.14 0.58 -25.57
CA LYS A 81 20.21 1.01 -24.19
C LYS A 81 20.36 2.51 -24.07
N SER A 82 19.90 3.05 -22.94
CA SER A 82 20.03 4.46 -22.56
C SER A 82 20.09 4.60 -21.06
N THR A 83 20.82 5.59 -20.54
CA THR A 83 20.83 5.98 -19.12
C THR A 83 19.98 7.22 -18.86
N ASN A 84 19.53 7.93 -19.88
CA ASN A 84 18.75 9.16 -19.78
C ASN A 84 17.41 9.13 -20.56
N GLY A 85 17.12 8.02 -21.23
CA GLY A 85 15.89 7.85 -22.03
C GLY A 85 15.84 8.65 -23.34
N THR A 86 16.85 9.46 -23.66
CA THR A 86 16.89 10.35 -24.84
C THR A 86 18.02 10.03 -25.81
N THR A 87 19.16 9.55 -25.31
CA THR A 87 20.32 9.13 -26.10
C THR A 87 20.46 7.62 -26.08
N TRP A 88 20.39 6.99 -27.26
CA TRP A 88 20.29 5.54 -27.38
C TRP A 88 21.51 4.95 -28.10
N THR A 89 22.05 3.87 -27.53
CA THR A 89 23.20 3.13 -28.11
C THR A 89 22.79 1.71 -28.41
N ALA A 90 23.04 1.27 -29.63
CA ALA A 90 22.84 -0.12 -30.06
C ALA A 90 23.92 -1.03 -29.45
N VAL A 91 23.50 -2.13 -28.86
CA VAL A 91 24.38 -3.18 -28.31
C VAL A 91 24.11 -4.47 -29.04
N LYS A 92 25.16 -5.04 -29.68
CA LYS A 92 25.08 -6.32 -30.35
C LYS A 92 25.13 -7.45 -29.32
N LEU A 93 24.13 -8.34 -29.38
CA LEU A 93 24.12 -9.58 -28.61
C LEU A 93 24.82 -10.68 -29.39
N ASN A 94 25.68 -11.44 -28.75
CA ASN A 94 26.43 -12.50 -29.43
C ASN A 94 25.55 -13.76 -29.58
N THR A 95 24.98 -13.94 -30.76
CA THR A 95 24.17 -15.10 -31.15
C THR A 95 24.96 -15.99 -32.13
N THR A 96 25.52 -17.09 -31.63
CA THR A 96 26.16 -18.12 -32.47
C THR A 96 25.15 -19.18 -32.94
N VAL A 97 24.11 -18.75 -33.65
CA VAL A 97 23.09 -19.63 -34.27
C VAL A 97 23.02 -19.36 -35.74
N ASP A 98 22.62 -20.35 -36.55
CA ASP A 98 22.56 -20.22 -38.02
C ASP A 98 21.61 -19.09 -38.45
N PHE A 99 20.57 -18.83 -37.70
CA PHE A 99 19.63 -17.73 -37.90
C PHE A 99 19.34 -17.04 -36.58
N ALA A 100 19.75 -15.78 -36.45
CA ALA A 100 19.35 -14.95 -35.33
C ALA A 100 17.86 -14.60 -35.46
N LEU A 101 17.09 -14.88 -34.42
CA LEU A 101 15.67 -14.53 -34.33
C LEU A 101 15.48 -13.21 -33.64
N SER A 102 14.27 -12.70 -33.73
CA SER A 102 13.84 -11.50 -33.03
C SER A 102 13.91 -11.69 -31.53
N CYS A 103 14.23 -10.63 -30.82
CA CYS A 103 13.99 -10.54 -29.37
C CYS A 103 12.50 -10.23 -29.15
N ASN A 104 11.79 -11.14 -28.50
CA ASN A 104 10.34 -11.02 -28.30
C ASN A 104 10.00 -10.34 -26.99
N ALA A 105 10.86 -10.47 -25.97
CA ALA A 105 10.63 -9.87 -24.68
C ALA A 105 11.93 -9.36 -24.03
N VAL A 106 11.82 -8.26 -23.30
CA VAL A 106 12.82 -7.79 -22.33
C VAL A 106 12.14 -7.35 -21.05
N LYS A 107 12.59 -7.88 -19.93
CA LYS A 107 12.11 -7.47 -18.61
C LYS A 107 13.27 -7.22 -17.66
N PHE A 108 13.06 -6.32 -16.71
CA PHE A 108 13.93 -6.18 -15.55
C PHE A 108 13.31 -6.95 -14.40
N ILE A 109 13.86 -8.12 -14.12
CA ILE A 109 13.37 -9.10 -13.16
C ILE A 109 14.55 -9.71 -12.41
N ASN A 110 14.40 -10.02 -11.12
CA ASN A 110 15.47 -10.54 -10.27
C ASN A 110 16.76 -9.69 -10.37
N ASN A 111 16.63 -8.37 -10.27
CA ASN A 111 17.70 -7.37 -10.33
C ASN A 111 18.61 -7.44 -11.56
N LYS A 112 18.07 -7.92 -12.67
CA LYS A 112 18.76 -7.96 -13.96
C LYS A 112 17.78 -7.84 -15.13
N PHE A 113 18.29 -7.35 -16.26
CA PHE A 113 17.60 -7.44 -17.53
C PHE A 113 17.66 -8.88 -18.02
N VAL A 114 16.55 -9.39 -18.48
CA VAL A 114 16.44 -10.70 -19.16
C VAL A 114 15.81 -10.49 -20.52
N VAL A 115 16.53 -10.86 -21.56
CA VAL A 115 16.08 -10.84 -22.96
C VAL A 115 15.82 -12.28 -23.40
N ALA A 116 14.64 -12.54 -23.93
CA ALA A 116 14.26 -13.84 -24.47
C ALA A 116 14.27 -13.83 -26.02
N THR A 117 15.00 -14.74 -26.58
CA THR A 117 15.13 -14.94 -28.02
C THR A 117 15.24 -16.43 -28.36
N SER A 118 15.13 -16.80 -29.61
CA SER A 118 15.35 -18.17 -30.06
C SER A 118 16.15 -18.21 -31.36
N GLY A 119 16.80 -19.32 -31.61
CA GLY A 119 17.57 -19.58 -32.80
C GLY A 119 17.49 -21.06 -33.21
N TRP A 120 18.05 -21.38 -34.33
CA TRP A 120 18.07 -22.74 -34.90
C TRP A 120 19.50 -23.11 -35.18
N VAL A 121 19.87 -24.35 -34.88
CA VAL A 121 21.11 -24.95 -35.28
C VAL A 121 20.78 -26.15 -36.19
N THR A 122 21.24 -26.10 -37.40
CA THR A 122 21.01 -27.16 -38.40
C THR A 122 22.31 -27.94 -38.67
N THR A 123 22.28 -29.23 -38.43
CA THR A 123 23.42 -30.11 -38.74
C THR A 123 23.17 -30.82 -40.07
N TYR A 124 24.14 -30.70 -40.98
CA TYR A 124 24.10 -31.31 -42.29
C TYR A 124 25.06 -32.49 -42.36
N ARG A 125 24.70 -33.51 -43.18
CA ARG A 125 25.62 -34.55 -43.58
C ARG A 125 26.53 -34.02 -44.72
N THR A 126 27.60 -34.75 -44.98
CA THR A 126 28.53 -34.45 -46.08
C THR A 126 27.87 -34.48 -47.46
N ASP A 127 26.70 -35.12 -47.63
CA ASP A 127 25.89 -35.14 -48.86
C ASP A 127 24.88 -33.97 -48.94
N GLY A 128 24.94 -33.01 -48.02
CA GLY A 128 24.07 -31.84 -47.95
C GLY A 128 22.69 -32.09 -47.32
N LYS A 129 22.39 -33.31 -46.88
CA LYS A 129 21.11 -33.62 -46.22
C LYS A 129 21.12 -33.24 -44.76
N ILE A 130 19.99 -32.67 -44.27
CA ILE A 130 19.79 -32.32 -42.89
C ILE A 130 19.73 -33.62 -42.08
N THR A 131 20.58 -33.72 -41.07
CA THR A 131 20.58 -34.86 -40.13
C THR A 131 19.95 -34.50 -38.79
N LYS A 132 19.97 -33.22 -38.43
CA LYS A 132 19.42 -32.75 -37.15
C LYS A 132 19.04 -31.27 -37.25
N ILE A 133 17.89 -30.92 -36.69
CA ILE A 133 17.51 -29.54 -36.45
C ILE A 133 17.32 -29.41 -34.92
N GLU A 134 18.06 -28.51 -34.31
CA GLU A 134 17.89 -28.15 -32.91
C GLU A 134 17.35 -26.73 -32.85
N GLU A 135 16.25 -26.56 -32.11
CA GLU A 135 15.81 -25.26 -31.67
C GLU A 135 16.58 -24.90 -30.43
N VAL A 136 17.28 -23.80 -30.46
CA VAL A 136 18.02 -23.29 -29.32
C VAL A 136 17.29 -22.06 -28.77
N LEU A 137 16.81 -22.17 -27.55
CA LEU A 137 16.31 -21.02 -26.83
C LEU A 137 17.50 -20.29 -26.22
N VAL A 138 17.62 -19.02 -26.52
CA VAL A 138 18.72 -18.19 -26.04
C VAL A 138 18.16 -17.06 -25.17
N PHE A 139 18.62 -17.03 -23.95
CA PHE A 139 18.35 -15.93 -23.05
C PHE A 139 19.63 -15.15 -22.82
N PHE A 140 19.51 -13.85 -22.70
CA PHE A 140 20.60 -12.98 -22.25
C PHE A 140 20.24 -12.31 -20.95
N SER A 141 21.18 -12.24 -20.01
CA SER A 141 20.99 -11.49 -18.78
C SER A 141 22.09 -10.47 -18.57
N SER A 142 21.74 -9.31 -17.98
CA SER A 142 22.66 -8.22 -17.68
C SER A 142 22.17 -7.41 -16.49
N THR A 143 23.07 -6.97 -15.61
CA THR A 143 22.74 -6.03 -14.51
C THR A 143 22.86 -4.56 -14.92
N ASN A 144 23.55 -4.25 -16.03
CA ASN A 144 23.89 -2.91 -16.47
C ASN A 144 23.53 -2.59 -17.94
N GLY A 145 22.85 -3.50 -18.64
CA GLY A 145 22.47 -3.34 -20.04
C GLY A 145 23.64 -3.29 -21.05
N THR A 146 24.89 -3.48 -20.57
CA THR A 146 26.11 -3.40 -21.41
C THR A 146 26.78 -4.76 -21.55
N ASN A 147 27.04 -5.41 -20.43
CA ASN A 147 27.71 -6.71 -20.39
C ASN A 147 26.63 -7.77 -20.25
N TRP A 148 26.53 -8.65 -21.25
CA TRP A 148 25.49 -9.65 -21.34
C TRP A 148 26.05 -11.05 -21.19
N THR A 149 25.45 -11.83 -20.29
CA THR A 149 25.70 -13.25 -20.14
C THR A 149 24.70 -14.01 -21.02
N ARG A 150 25.18 -14.91 -21.86
CA ARG A 150 24.36 -15.75 -22.71
C ARG A 150 24.03 -17.06 -22.00
N HIS A 151 22.78 -17.46 -22.07
CA HIS A 151 22.23 -18.70 -21.54
C HIS A 151 21.55 -19.46 -22.66
N GLU A 152 21.89 -20.73 -22.85
CA GLU A 152 21.35 -21.57 -23.93
C GLU A 152 20.64 -22.79 -23.39
N PHE A 153 19.55 -23.13 -24.04
CA PHE A 153 18.84 -24.38 -23.82
C PHE A 153 18.37 -24.97 -25.14
N ALA A 154 18.91 -26.13 -25.50
CA ALA A 154 18.57 -26.81 -26.74
C ALA A 154 17.34 -27.72 -26.56
N ILE A 155 16.37 -27.56 -27.45
CA ILE A 155 15.23 -28.47 -27.61
C ILE A 155 15.49 -29.37 -28.82
N ASN A 156 15.76 -30.65 -28.57
CA ASN A 156 15.99 -31.61 -29.61
C ASN A 156 14.71 -31.89 -30.41
N ARG A 157 14.69 -31.60 -31.72
CA ARG A 157 13.56 -31.83 -32.61
C ARG A 157 13.62 -33.14 -33.37
N GLY A 158 14.75 -33.86 -33.33
CA GLY A 158 14.98 -34.98 -34.24
C GLY A 158 15.01 -34.55 -35.70
N THR A 159 14.47 -35.36 -36.60
CA THR A 159 14.35 -35.08 -38.05
C THR A 159 12.92 -34.68 -38.47
N ASN A 160 12.04 -34.37 -37.53
CA ASN A 160 10.62 -34.13 -37.80
C ASN A 160 10.38 -32.67 -38.25
N GLU A 161 10.14 -32.46 -39.54
CA GLU A 161 9.85 -31.16 -40.15
C GLU A 161 8.53 -30.50 -39.67
N ASN A 162 7.63 -31.29 -39.10
CA ASN A 162 6.34 -30.83 -38.59
C ASN A 162 6.38 -30.37 -37.12
N TYR A 163 7.56 -30.21 -36.54
CA TYR A 163 7.69 -29.76 -35.16
C TYR A 163 7.23 -28.32 -35.01
N LYS A 164 6.35 -28.11 -34.03
CA LYS A 164 5.86 -26.77 -33.70
C LYS A 164 6.88 -26.08 -32.80
N SER A 165 7.42 -24.95 -33.24
CA SER A 165 8.45 -24.16 -32.55
C SER A 165 8.05 -23.75 -31.11
N ALA A 166 9.02 -23.79 -30.20
CA ALA A 166 8.87 -23.34 -28.82
C ALA A 166 9.30 -21.89 -28.63
N ILE A 167 9.22 -21.04 -29.66
CA ILE A 167 9.63 -19.64 -29.64
C ILE A 167 9.14 -18.97 -28.34
N PRO A 168 10.05 -18.46 -27.50
CA PRO A 168 9.66 -17.73 -26.30
C PRO A 168 8.99 -16.41 -26.68
N MET A 169 7.84 -16.15 -26.11
CA MET A 169 7.07 -14.93 -26.33
C MET A 169 7.26 -13.92 -25.22
N ASP A 170 7.33 -14.41 -23.98
CA ASP A 170 7.54 -13.57 -22.79
C ASP A 170 8.15 -14.38 -21.64
N VAL A 171 8.71 -13.70 -20.64
CA VAL A 171 9.35 -14.29 -19.46
C VAL A 171 9.05 -13.44 -18.23
N ASP A 172 8.81 -14.09 -17.08
CA ASP A 172 8.70 -13.41 -15.79
C ASP A 172 9.38 -14.21 -14.69
N TYR A 173 9.55 -13.60 -13.52
CA TYR A 173 10.25 -14.19 -12.40
C TYR A 173 9.53 -13.91 -11.08
N HIS A 174 9.43 -14.93 -10.26
CA HIS A 174 9.06 -14.78 -8.87
C HIS A 174 9.66 -15.90 -8.02
N ASN A 175 10.07 -15.54 -6.80
CA ASN A 175 10.54 -16.46 -5.74
C ASN A 175 11.46 -17.58 -6.26
N GLY A 176 12.58 -17.20 -6.86
CA GLY A 176 13.56 -18.16 -7.38
C GLY A 176 13.20 -18.83 -8.71
N VAL A 177 12.01 -18.58 -9.29
CA VAL A 177 11.51 -19.24 -10.48
C VAL A 177 11.36 -18.27 -11.65
N TYR A 178 12.14 -18.45 -12.70
CA TYR A 178 11.87 -17.88 -14.02
C TYR A 178 10.86 -18.77 -14.74
N ALA A 179 9.82 -18.17 -15.29
CA ALA A 179 8.85 -18.83 -16.14
C ALA A 179 8.85 -18.19 -17.52
N TYR A 180 9.12 -18.94 -18.60
CA TYR A 180 8.88 -18.47 -19.94
C TYR A 180 7.70 -19.19 -20.58
N ILE A 181 7.02 -18.48 -21.45
CA ILE A 181 5.87 -18.94 -22.23
C ILE A 181 6.13 -18.79 -23.72
N GLY A 182 5.45 -19.57 -24.54
CA GLY A 182 5.66 -19.52 -25.96
C GLY A 182 4.59 -20.23 -26.82
N ASN A 183 4.90 -20.46 -28.07
CA ASN A 183 4.01 -21.12 -28.99
C ASN A 183 3.58 -22.51 -28.49
N ASN A 184 2.41 -22.98 -28.95
CA ASN A 184 1.89 -24.33 -28.71
C ASN A 184 1.71 -24.69 -27.23
N GLY A 185 1.29 -23.72 -26.44
CA GLY A 185 1.08 -23.91 -25.01
C GLY A 185 2.35 -24.21 -24.22
N ASN A 186 3.52 -23.91 -24.77
CA ASN A 186 4.79 -24.21 -24.11
C ASN A 186 4.99 -23.29 -22.91
N ILE A 187 5.21 -23.89 -21.76
CA ILE A 187 5.65 -23.24 -20.51
C ILE A 187 6.88 -23.99 -20.01
N TYR A 188 7.92 -23.26 -19.66
CA TYR A 188 9.11 -23.83 -19.02
C TYR A 188 9.50 -22.98 -17.84
N THR A 189 10.06 -23.62 -16.80
CA THR A 189 10.55 -22.94 -15.59
C THR A 189 12.01 -23.25 -15.35
N SER A 190 12.74 -22.29 -14.76
CA SER A 190 14.16 -22.41 -14.43
C SER A 190 14.47 -21.60 -13.17
N SER A 191 15.44 -22.05 -12.38
CA SER A 191 16.01 -21.26 -11.28
C SER A 191 17.22 -20.42 -11.68
N ASN A 192 17.82 -20.65 -12.86
CA ASN A 192 19.13 -20.09 -13.22
C ASN A 192 19.27 -19.69 -14.70
N LEU A 193 18.21 -19.70 -15.50
CA LEU A 193 18.17 -19.44 -16.96
C LEU A 193 18.91 -20.47 -17.85
N ASN A 194 19.64 -21.43 -17.27
CA ASN A 194 20.39 -22.44 -18.03
C ASN A 194 19.65 -23.78 -18.12
N ASN A 195 19.02 -24.19 -17.03
CA ASN A 195 18.31 -25.45 -16.94
C ASN A 195 16.80 -25.20 -16.89
N TRP A 196 16.09 -25.65 -17.91
CA TRP A 196 14.66 -25.42 -18.04
C TRP A 196 13.87 -26.72 -17.95
N THR A 197 12.80 -26.68 -17.18
CA THR A 197 11.87 -27.81 -17.02
C THR A 197 10.56 -27.49 -17.69
N LYS A 198 10.12 -28.35 -18.62
CA LYS A 198 8.83 -28.20 -19.29
C LYS A 198 7.68 -28.44 -18.31
N ARG A 199 6.66 -27.57 -18.37
CA ARG A 199 5.45 -27.67 -17.57
C ARG A 199 4.23 -27.94 -18.45
N THR A 200 3.22 -28.58 -17.89
CA THR A 200 1.96 -28.85 -18.59
C THR A 200 1.04 -27.62 -18.43
N SER A 201 0.75 -26.97 -19.55
CA SER A 201 -0.15 -25.80 -19.59
C SER A 201 -1.64 -26.18 -19.69
N GLY A 202 -1.95 -27.37 -20.19
CA GLY A 202 -3.33 -27.79 -20.47
C GLY A 202 -3.93 -27.22 -21.76
N THR A 203 -3.14 -26.52 -22.61
CA THR A 203 -3.57 -25.94 -23.88
C THR A 203 -2.54 -26.10 -24.96
N SER A 204 -2.97 -26.04 -26.22
CA SER A 204 -2.10 -25.90 -27.39
C SER A 204 -2.08 -24.48 -27.98
N ASP A 205 -2.80 -23.53 -27.35
CA ASP A 205 -2.85 -22.15 -27.78
C ASP A 205 -1.48 -21.49 -27.62
N ARG A 206 -1.18 -20.50 -28.46
CA ARG A 206 0.02 -19.69 -28.28
C ARG A 206 -0.16 -18.81 -27.03
N LEU A 207 0.83 -18.86 -26.14
CA LEU A 207 0.90 -18.05 -24.93
C LEU A 207 1.80 -16.85 -25.21
N VAL A 208 1.35 -15.64 -24.89
CA VAL A 208 1.96 -14.39 -25.40
C VAL A 208 2.40 -13.44 -24.29
N GLY A 209 1.64 -13.28 -23.22
CA GLY A 209 1.97 -12.42 -22.09
C GLY A 209 2.03 -13.20 -20.79
N ILE A 210 3.02 -12.90 -19.94
CA ILE A 210 3.10 -13.41 -18.58
C ILE A 210 3.37 -12.26 -17.63
N THR A 211 2.67 -12.23 -16.50
CA THR A 211 2.91 -11.29 -15.40
C THR A 211 2.76 -12.01 -14.07
N TYR A 212 3.53 -11.57 -13.08
CA TYR A 212 3.34 -11.98 -11.70
C TYR A 212 2.70 -10.85 -10.89
N GLY A 213 1.83 -11.20 -9.97
CA GLY A 213 1.20 -10.28 -9.01
C GLY A 213 0.34 -11.06 -8.03
N LYS A 214 0.05 -10.50 -6.86
CA LYS A 214 -0.82 -11.09 -5.84
C LYS A 214 -0.62 -12.59 -5.61
N GLY A 215 0.64 -13.02 -5.50
CA GLY A 215 0.98 -14.40 -5.16
C GLY A 215 0.88 -15.42 -6.32
N GLN A 216 0.65 -14.99 -7.57
CA GLN A 216 0.54 -15.92 -8.70
C GLN A 216 1.01 -15.35 -10.04
N PHE A 217 1.40 -16.25 -10.94
CA PHE A 217 1.60 -15.93 -12.35
C PHE A 217 0.26 -15.93 -13.09
N ILE A 218 0.08 -14.96 -13.98
CA ILE A 218 -1.00 -14.92 -14.97
C ILE A 218 -0.36 -15.02 -16.35
N VAL A 219 -0.87 -15.91 -17.17
CA VAL A 219 -0.48 -16.08 -18.57
C VAL A 219 -1.67 -15.79 -19.48
N THR A 220 -1.44 -15.01 -20.52
CA THR A 220 -2.44 -14.68 -21.56
C THR A 220 -2.03 -15.20 -22.92
N GLY A 221 -3.01 -15.47 -23.77
CA GLY A 221 -2.73 -16.05 -25.10
C GLY A 221 -3.89 -16.01 -26.08
N ASP A 222 -3.76 -16.84 -27.12
CA ASP A 222 -4.74 -16.99 -28.20
C ASP A 222 -6.07 -17.52 -27.65
N ASN A 223 -7.15 -17.29 -28.40
CA ASN A 223 -8.50 -17.76 -28.07
C ASN A 223 -8.98 -17.38 -26.65
N GLY A 224 -8.59 -16.20 -26.18
CA GLY A 224 -8.92 -15.73 -24.85
C GLY A 224 -8.29 -16.55 -23.71
N THR A 225 -7.24 -17.31 -24.00
CA THR A 225 -6.60 -18.17 -22.99
C THR A 225 -6.03 -17.34 -21.86
N ILE A 226 -6.44 -17.68 -20.64
CA ILE A 226 -5.82 -17.23 -19.39
C ILE A 226 -5.46 -18.45 -18.55
N LEU A 227 -4.22 -18.52 -18.06
CA LEU A 227 -3.74 -19.54 -17.14
C LEU A 227 -3.20 -18.88 -15.88
N THR A 228 -3.41 -19.52 -14.73
CA THR A 228 -2.89 -19.09 -13.44
C THR A 228 -1.99 -20.15 -12.82
N SER A 229 -0.99 -19.72 -12.05
CA SER A 229 -0.14 -20.63 -11.27
C SER A 229 0.49 -19.90 -10.06
N PRO A 230 0.38 -20.40 -8.84
CA PRO A 230 1.02 -19.78 -7.68
C PRO A 230 2.56 -19.89 -7.71
N ASN A 231 3.11 -20.92 -8.34
CA ASN A 231 4.54 -21.22 -8.27
C ASN A 231 5.18 -21.62 -9.61
N GLY A 232 4.46 -21.45 -10.74
CA GLY A 232 4.94 -21.79 -12.08
C GLY A 232 4.98 -23.30 -12.41
N THR A 233 4.60 -24.20 -11.50
CA THR A 233 4.69 -25.64 -11.73
C THR A 233 3.38 -26.27 -12.18
N LYS A 234 2.28 -25.88 -11.57
CA LYS A 234 0.93 -26.34 -11.92
C LYS A 234 0.12 -25.17 -12.45
N TRP A 235 -0.46 -25.35 -13.61
CA TRP A 235 -1.22 -24.30 -14.30
C TRP A 235 -2.70 -24.67 -14.39
N THR A 236 -3.56 -23.70 -14.15
CA THR A 236 -5.01 -23.83 -14.19
C THR A 236 -5.58 -22.84 -15.20
N LYS A 237 -6.43 -23.32 -16.11
CA LYS A 237 -7.13 -22.47 -17.08
C LYS A 237 -8.29 -21.77 -16.41
N GLN A 238 -8.40 -20.46 -16.68
CA GLN A 238 -9.49 -19.61 -16.21
C GLN A 238 -10.40 -19.22 -17.37
N ASP A 239 -11.64 -18.91 -17.07
CA ASP A 239 -12.58 -18.38 -18.08
C ASP A 239 -12.39 -16.85 -18.20
N SER A 240 -11.98 -16.41 -19.36
CA SER A 240 -11.78 -14.99 -19.66
C SER A 240 -13.04 -14.29 -20.16
N GLY A 241 -14.11 -15.02 -20.45
CA GLY A 241 -15.35 -14.50 -21.07
C GLY A 241 -15.17 -14.06 -22.54
N THR A 242 -14.01 -14.29 -23.17
CA THR A 242 -13.74 -13.88 -24.55
C THR A 242 -12.99 -14.95 -25.35
N THR A 243 -13.11 -14.90 -26.66
CA THR A 243 -12.28 -15.67 -27.62
C THR A 243 -11.24 -14.81 -28.32
N SER A 244 -11.16 -13.52 -27.99
CA SER A 244 -10.19 -12.61 -28.57
C SER A 244 -8.76 -12.96 -28.14
N TYR A 245 -7.80 -12.64 -28.98
CA TYR A 245 -6.38 -12.72 -28.67
C TYR A 245 -6.00 -11.80 -27.51
N LEU A 246 -5.46 -12.32 -26.43
CA LEU A 246 -4.92 -11.56 -25.31
C LEU A 246 -3.40 -11.49 -25.44
N ILE A 247 -2.85 -10.27 -25.64
CA ILE A 247 -1.43 -10.07 -25.99
C ILE A 247 -0.59 -9.81 -24.75
N ARG A 248 -1.08 -9.02 -23.82
CA ARG A 248 -0.35 -8.60 -22.61
C ARG A 248 -1.23 -8.67 -21.39
N SER A 249 -0.59 -8.91 -20.28
CA SER A 249 -1.18 -8.70 -18.96
C SER A 249 -0.21 -7.90 -18.08
N ARG A 250 -0.74 -7.17 -17.13
CA ARG A 250 0.03 -6.44 -16.12
C ARG A 250 -0.74 -6.44 -14.80
N TYR A 251 -0.01 -6.60 -13.72
CA TYR A 251 -0.54 -6.38 -12.38
C TYR A 251 -0.16 -4.97 -11.92
N ALA A 252 -1.13 -4.20 -11.50
CA ALA A 252 -0.94 -2.84 -11.00
C ALA A 252 -2.14 -2.42 -10.14
N ASN A 253 -1.88 -1.69 -9.08
CA ASN A 253 -2.91 -1.19 -8.16
C ASN A 253 -3.89 -2.27 -7.70
N GLY A 254 -3.38 -3.43 -7.27
CA GLY A 254 -4.20 -4.54 -6.78
C GLY A 254 -5.02 -5.27 -7.83
N MET A 255 -4.81 -5.00 -9.12
CA MET A 255 -5.60 -5.55 -10.23
C MET A 255 -4.72 -6.11 -11.34
N TYR A 256 -5.19 -7.17 -11.98
CA TYR A 256 -4.68 -7.63 -13.26
C TYR A 256 -5.45 -6.96 -14.38
N ILE A 257 -4.74 -6.44 -15.35
CA ILE A 257 -5.28 -5.94 -16.61
C ILE A 257 -4.74 -6.81 -17.73
N ALA A 258 -5.61 -7.33 -18.58
CA ALA A 258 -5.25 -8.05 -19.79
C ALA A 258 -5.81 -7.33 -21.02
N CYS A 259 -5.00 -7.18 -22.05
CA CYS A 259 -5.41 -6.48 -23.28
C CYS A 259 -5.03 -7.27 -24.54
N GLY A 260 -5.72 -6.97 -25.64
CA GLY A 260 -5.48 -7.70 -26.89
C GLY A 260 -6.19 -7.15 -28.12
N TYR A 261 -6.52 -8.07 -29.02
CA TYR A 261 -7.21 -7.78 -30.28
C TYR A 261 -8.66 -7.32 -30.07
N ASN A 262 -9.23 -6.71 -31.12
CA ASN A 262 -10.60 -6.21 -31.14
C ASN A 262 -10.92 -5.22 -30.01
N GLY A 263 -9.93 -4.49 -29.53
CA GLY A 263 -10.07 -3.56 -28.42
C GLY A 263 -10.31 -4.24 -27.07
N THR A 264 -10.12 -5.54 -26.99
CA THR A 264 -10.35 -6.30 -25.74
C THR A 264 -9.52 -5.75 -24.61
N LEU A 265 -10.17 -5.52 -23.48
CA LEU A 265 -9.59 -5.11 -22.21
C LEU A 265 -10.33 -5.80 -21.09
N LEU A 266 -9.63 -6.64 -20.35
CA LEU A 266 -10.17 -7.40 -19.23
C LEU A 266 -9.52 -6.96 -17.93
N GLN A 267 -10.28 -7.05 -16.86
CA GLN A 267 -9.84 -6.75 -15.50
C GLN A 267 -10.16 -7.91 -14.57
N SER A 268 -9.26 -8.18 -13.64
CA SER A 268 -9.48 -9.13 -12.55
C SER A 268 -8.77 -8.67 -11.28
N ILE A 269 -9.35 -8.92 -10.12
CA ILE A 269 -8.73 -8.67 -8.81
C ILE A 269 -8.05 -9.91 -8.24
N ASP A 270 -8.46 -11.10 -8.71
CA ASP A 270 -8.03 -12.40 -8.20
C ASP A 270 -7.30 -13.27 -9.25
N GLY A 271 -7.29 -12.82 -10.52
CA GLY A 271 -6.76 -13.58 -11.66
C GLY A 271 -7.64 -14.76 -12.09
N VAL A 272 -8.76 -15.00 -11.43
CA VAL A 272 -9.69 -16.12 -11.68
C VAL A 272 -10.97 -15.61 -12.34
N SER A 273 -11.59 -14.58 -11.76
CA SER A 273 -12.80 -13.94 -12.27
C SER A 273 -12.42 -12.72 -13.11
N TRP A 274 -12.81 -12.70 -14.37
CA TRP A 274 -12.47 -11.65 -15.31
C TRP A 274 -13.68 -10.89 -15.81
N ASN A 275 -13.61 -9.57 -15.74
CA ASN A 275 -14.63 -8.65 -16.22
C ASN A 275 -14.16 -7.98 -17.51
N ASP A 276 -15.03 -7.96 -18.52
CA ASP A 276 -14.80 -7.18 -19.74
C ASP A 276 -15.09 -5.70 -19.47
N ILE A 277 -14.04 -4.88 -19.58
CA ILE A 277 -14.06 -3.41 -19.46
C ILE A 277 -13.73 -2.74 -20.79
N SER A 278 -13.88 -3.46 -21.91
CA SER A 278 -13.60 -2.96 -23.23
C SER A 278 -14.51 -1.76 -23.57
N SER A 279 -13.91 -0.72 -24.13
CA SER A 279 -14.65 0.37 -24.77
C SER A 279 -14.92 0.03 -26.24
N ASN A 280 -15.77 0.81 -26.93
CA ASN A 280 -16.10 0.61 -28.36
C ASN A 280 -14.93 0.80 -29.34
N HIS A 281 -13.74 0.42 -28.95
CA HIS A 281 -12.53 0.51 -29.76
C HIS A 281 -12.25 -0.81 -30.48
N SER A 282 -12.08 -0.76 -31.81
CA SER A 282 -11.88 -1.94 -32.64
C SER A 282 -10.43 -2.30 -32.96
N GLY A 283 -9.46 -1.55 -32.41
CA GLY A 283 -8.02 -1.75 -32.67
C GLY A 283 -7.39 -2.84 -31.79
N VAL A 284 -6.10 -3.03 -31.97
CA VAL A 284 -5.28 -3.94 -31.14
C VAL A 284 -4.63 -3.16 -30.03
N ARG A 285 -4.76 -3.62 -28.79
CA ARG A 285 -4.12 -3.05 -27.60
C ARG A 285 -2.85 -3.83 -27.27
N TYR A 286 -1.68 -3.16 -27.21
CA TYR A 286 -0.37 -3.82 -27.09
C TYR A 286 0.36 -3.59 -25.79
N GLY A 287 0.70 -2.35 -25.48
CA GLY A 287 1.57 -1.98 -24.37
C GLY A 287 0.77 -1.52 -23.17
N LEU A 288 1.26 -1.82 -21.97
CA LEU A 288 0.68 -1.43 -20.72
C LEU A 288 1.73 -0.74 -19.86
N ALA A 289 1.58 0.55 -19.59
CA ALA A 289 2.40 1.30 -18.64
C ALA A 289 1.53 1.78 -17.46
N TYR A 290 2.02 1.59 -16.26
CA TYR A 290 1.34 2.05 -15.06
C TYR A 290 2.08 3.22 -14.44
N ASN A 291 1.36 4.32 -14.27
CA ASN A 291 1.80 5.46 -13.49
C ASN A 291 1.28 5.30 -12.06
N ASN A 292 2.18 4.96 -11.17
CA ASN A 292 1.86 4.72 -9.76
C ASN A 292 1.59 5.99 -8.95
N ILE A 293 1.95 7.18 -9.48
CA ILE A 293 1.68 8.47 -8.83
C ILE A 293 0.22 8.87 -9.04
N SER A 294 -0.28 8.74 -10.27
CA SER A 294 -1.65 9.14 -10.65
C SER A 294 -2.65 7.99 -10.72
N ASN A 295 -2.22 6.75 -10.39
CA ASN A 295 -3.05 5.54 -10.52
C ASN A 295 -3.63 5.34 -11.93
N VAL A 296 -2.83 5.63 -12.95
CA VAL A 296 -3.26 5.59 -14.34
C VAL A 296 -2.54 4.45 -15.07
N MET A 297 -3.31 3.60 -15.75
CA MET A 297 -2.80 2.67 -16.74
C MET A 297 -2.89 3.31 -18.13
N VAL A 298 -1.76 3.42 -18.80
CA VAL A 298 -1.70 3.87 -20.18
C VAL A 298 -1.54 2.65 -21.09
N ILE A 299 -2.43 2.55 -22.08
CA ILE A 299 -2.52 1.43 -23.00
C ILE A 299 -2.26 1.93 -24.40
N THR A 300 -1.26 1.39 -25.07
CA THR A 300 -1.04 1.70 -26.48
C THR A 300 -2.02 0.92 -27.34
N ALA A 301 -2.58 1.59 -28.37
CA ALA A 301 -3.43 0.94 -29.33
C ALA A 301 -2.86 1.09 -30.75
N HIS A 302 -3.11 0.11 -31.61
CA HIS A 302 -2.67 0.10 -33.00
C HIS A 302 -3.87 -0.12 -33.92
N HIS A 303 -4.04 0.79 -34.88
CA HIS A 303 -4.94 0.57 -36.01
C HIS A 303 -4.17 -0.05 -37.16
N PHE A 304 -4.71 -1.10 -37.78
CA PHE A 304 -4.11 -1.78 -38.92
C PHE A 304 -3.90 -0.90 -40.18
N LYS A 305 -4.31 0.36 -40.15
CA LYS A 305 -4.07 1.33 -41.21
C LYS A 305 -2.70 1.98 -41.05
N THR A 306 -1.80 1.76 -42.03
CA THR A 306 -0.40 2.16 -42.03
C THR A 306 -0.12 3.68 -42.06
N SER A 307 -1.12 4.52 -42.00
CA SER A 307 -1.01 5.98 -42.18
C SER A 307 -1.68 6.81 -41.05
N GLY A 308 -1.81 6.26 -39.88
CA GLY A 308 -2.43 6.97 -38.73
C GLY A 308 -1.47 7.23 -37.59
N THR A 309 -1.84 8.16 -36.74
CA THR A 309 -1.20 8.44 -35.47
C THR A 309 -1.45 7.30 -34.48
N ILE A 310 -0.57 7.14 -33.49
CA ILE A 310 -0.70 6.12 -32.45
C ILE A 310 -1.73 6.60 -31.42
N PRO A 311 -2.90 5.99 -31.31
CA PRO A 311 -3.80 6.26 -30.21
C PRO A 311 -3.28 5.61 -28.92
N ILE A 312 -3.41 6.32 -27.82
CA ILE A 312 -3.24 5.77 -26.48
C ILE A 312 -4.56 5.83 -25.73
N HIS A 313 -4.80 4.84 -24.91
CA HIS A 313 -5.92 4.84 -23.97
C HIS A 313 -5.40 5.08 -22.57
N VAL A 314 -5.97 6.06 -21.91
CA VAL A 314 -5.68 6.39 -20.52
C VAL A 314 -6.80 5.80 -19.68
N LEU A 315 -6.49 4.73 -18.98
CA LEU A 315 -7.41 4.07 -18.06
C LEU A 315 -7.12 4.56 -16.64
N TYR A 316 -8.02 5.34 -16.07
CA TYR A 316 -7.93 5.67 -14.66
C TYR A 316 -8.31 4.42 -13.86
N LEU A 317 -7.34 3.85 -13.18
CA LEU A 317 -7.56 2.72 -12.27
C LEU A 317 -8.21 3.22 -10.97
N THR A 318 -9.31 3.97 -11.11
CA THR A 318 -10.17 4.23 -9.98
C THR A 318 -10.90 2.93 -9.69
N ARG A 319 -10.53 2.29 -8.62
CA ARG A 319 -11.32 1.21 -8.07
C ARG A 319 -12.67 1.83 -7.70
N GLU A 320 -13.76 1.54 -8.44
CA GLU A 320 -15.08 1.75 -7.88
C GLU A 320 -15.14 0.92 -6.62
N LEU A 321 -15.47 1.59 -5.50
CA LEU A 321 -15.64 0.95 -4.21
C LEU A 321 -16.61 -0.24 -4.38
N SER A 322 -16.07 -1.42 -4.66
CA SER A 322 -16.79 -2.63 -4.34
C SER A 322 -16.81 -2.70 -2.82
N THR A 323 -17.94 -2.95 -2.25
CA THR A 323 -18.16 -3.04 -0.80
C THR A 323 -17.41 -4.21 -0.15
N ASP A 324 -16.44 -4.81 -0.81
CA ASP A 324 -15.70 -5.99 -0.35
C ASP A 324 -14.24 -5.66 0.02
N THR A 325 -13.89 -6.04 1.16
CA THR A 325 -12.79 -6.03 2.10
C THR A 325 -11.33 -5.99 1.60
N GLU A 326 -11.01 -5.92 0.30
CA GLU A 326 -9.63 -5.93 -0.24
C GLU A 326 -8.97 -4.56 -0.44
N GLU A 327 -9.69 -3.45 -0.31
CA GLU A 327 -9.16 -2.10 -0.56
C GLU A 327 -8.13 -1.61 0.47
N ASP A 328 -8.09 -2.22 1.62
CA ASP A 328 -7.26 -1.80 2.76
C ASP A 328 -5.85 -2.41 2.77
N SER A 329 -5.44 -3.14 1.74
CA SER A 329 -4.20 -3.92 1.75
C SER A 329 -2.97 -3.23 1.15
N THR A 330 -3.11 -2.05 0.55
CA THR A 330 -1.97 -1.32 -0.01
C THR A 330 -1.30 -0.45 1.04
N LEU A 331 0.02 -0.60 1.15
CA LEU A 331 0.88 0.16 2.04
C LEU A 331 1.78 1.09 1.22
N PHE A 332 1.84 2.34 1.63
CA PHE A 332 2.69 3.37 1.03
C PHE A 332 3.79 3.74 2.02
N PHE A 333 5.02 3.79 1.55
CA PHE A 333 6.18 4.12 2.36
C PHE A 333 6.73 5.49 1.96
N PHE A 334 7.01 6.34 2.95
CA PHE A 334 7.49 7.70 2.74
C PHE A 334 8.70 8.01 3.62
N ASP A 335 9.55 8.93 3.17
CA ASP A 335 10.55 9.56 4.03
C ASP A 335 9.92 10.63 4.95
N LYS A 336 10.73 11.21 5.84
CA LYS A 336 10.30 12.28 6.77
C LYS A 336 9.84 13.57 6.08
N ASN A 337 10.16 13.76 4.80
CA ASN A 337 9.73 14.90 4.00
C ASN A 337 8.48 14.58 3.17
N LEU A 338 7.84 13.43 3.46
CA LEU A 338 6.69 12.92 2.74
C LEU A 338 6.94 12.68 1.24
N ASN A 339 8.19 12.33 0.88
CA ASN A 339 8.50 11.81 -0.45
C ASN A 339 8.25 10.31 -0.45
N MET A 340 7.55 9.82 -1.45
CA MET A 340 7.26 8.41 -1.60
C MET A 340 8.55 7.62 -1.86
N LEU A 341 8.77 6.56 -1.10
CA LEU A 341 9.90 5.63 -1.21
C LEU A 341 9.51 4.33 -1.88
N GLY A 342 8.29 3.84 -1.64
CA GLY A 342 7.81 2.58 -2.18
C GLY A 342 6.35 2.31 -1.90
N ILE A 343 5.83 1.28 -2.57
CA ILE A 343 4.47 0.76 -2.42
C ILE A 343 4.56 -0.74 -2.25
N VAL A 344 3.79 -1.26 -1.29
CA VAL A 344 3.66 -2.69 -1.04
C VAL A 344 2.17 -3.04 -1.01
N ASP A 345 1.76 -3.92 -1.88
CA ASP A 345 0.37 -4.36 -2.06
C ASP A 345 0.12 -5.80 -1.57
N TYR A 346 1.15 -6.42 -1.00
CA TYR A 346 1.09 -7.77 -0.43
C TYR A 346 1.87 -7.84 0.88
N PHE A 347 1.23 -8.40 1.90
CA PHE A 347 1.83 -8.75 3.19
C PHE A 347 1.29 -10.10 3.66
N ILE A 348 2.04 -10.77 4.52
CA ILE A 348 1.68 -12.06 5.10
C ILE A 348 0.62 -11.86 6.18
N SER A 349 0.89 -10.90 7.08
CA SER A 349 -0.07 -10.47 8.09
C SER A 349 0.05 -8.97 8.36
N LEU A 350 -1.05 -8.39 8.83
CA LEU A 350 -1.11 -6.99 9.23
C LEU A 350 -1.95 -6.89 10.50
N ARG A 351 -1.43 -6.15 11.46
CA ARG A 351 -2.12 -5.68 12.66
C ARG A 351 -2.05 -4.17 12.68
N TRP A 352 -3.22 -3.51 12.74
CA TRP A 352 -3.36 -2.04 12.69
C TRP A 352 -4.27 -1.59 13.79
N ARG A 353 -3.70 -1.07 14.89
CA ARG A 353 -4.41 -0.71 16.11
C ARG A 353 -4.50 0.79 16.25
N ARG A 354 -5.70 1.33 16.11
CA ARG A 354 -6.02 2.75 16.27
C ARG A 354 -6.51 3.01 17.68
N LYS A 355 -6.03 4.09 18.30
CA LYS A 355 -6.41 4.48 19.67
C LYS A 355 -6.92 5.91 19.68
N TYR A 356 -7.87 6.19 20.53
CA TYR A 356 -8.55 7.49 20.58
C TYR A 356 -7.79 8.53 21.38
N PHE A 357 -7.23 8.16 22.54
CA PHE A 357 -6.55 9.06 23.47
C PHE A 357 -5.03 9.04 23.38
N GLU A 358 -4.48 8.16 22.61
CA GLU A 358 -3.04 7.97 22.50
C GLU A 358 -2.63 7.51 21.08
N ALA A 359 -1.33 7.41 20.82
CA ALA A 359 -0.83 6.89 19.56
C ALA A 359 -1.18 5.42 19.42
N GLY A 360 -1.78 5.06 18.31
CA GLY A 360 -1.95 3.66 17.90
C GLY A 360 -0.63 3.03 17.49
N GLU A 361 -0.67 1.75 17.12
CA GLU A 361 0.49 0.94 16.76
C GLU A 361 0.18 0.04 15.58
N PHE A 362 1.20 -0.45 14.93
CA PHE A 362 1.07 -1.41 13.84
C PHE A 362 2.17 -2.46 13.89
N GLU A 363 1.87 -3.62 13.31
CA GLU A 363 2.80 -4.69 13.02
C GLU A 363 2.45 -5.28 11.67
N ILE A 364 3.44 -5.47 10.79
CA ILE A 364 3.25 -5.98 9.45
C ILE A 364 4.35 -6.98 9.14
N VAL A 365 3.96 -8.18 8.72
CA VAL A 365 4.88 -9.20 8.24
C VAL A 365 4.88 -9.21 6.72
N LEU A 366 6.06 -9.01 6.14
CA LEU A 366 6.28 -8.92 4.69
C LEU A 366 7.21 -10.03 4.22
N PRO A 367 7.03 -10.59 3.02
CA PRO A 367 8.07 -11.39 2.39
C PRO A 367 9.24 -10.48 2.00
N VAL A 368 10.46 -10.91 2.26
CA VAL A 368 11.65 -10.10 1.95
C VAL A 368 11.93 -10.08 0.46
N ASN A 369 12.22 -8.90 -0.08
CA ASN A 369 12.78 -8.75 -1.42
C ASN A 369 13.74 -7.55 -1.47
N GLU A 370 14.62 -7.51 -2.47
CA GLU A 370 15.62 -6.45 -2.62
C GLU A 370 15.02 -5.06 -2.86
N TYR A 371 13.80 -4.96 -3.39
CA TYR A 371 13.10 -3.70 -3.55
C TYR A 371 12.71 -3.11 -2.19
N MET A 372 12.15 -3.94 -1.29
CA MET A 372 11.73 -3.49 0.04
C MET A 372 12.92 -3.07 0.92
N LYS A 373 14.05 -3.78 0.83
CA LYS A 373 15.28 -3.46 1.59
C LYS A 373 15.79 -2.03 1.34
N GLN A 374 15.42 -1.40 0.21
CA GLN A 374 15.86 -0.05 -0.13
C GLN A 374 15.16 1.03 0.71
N PHE A 375 13.98 0.78 1.22
CA PHE A 375 13.19 1.76 1.97
C PHE A 375 12.73 1.29 3.36
N LEU A 376 12.88 0.04 3.71
CA LEU A 376 12.61 -0.43 5.08
C LEU A 376 13.76 0.01 6.01
N GLN A 377 13.55 1.15 6.65
CA GLN A 377 14.47 1.73 7.63
C GLN A 377 13.66 2.27 8.81
N THR A 378 14.28 2.37 9.98
CA THR A 378 13.66 3.09 11.10
C THR A 378 13.41 4.55 10.72
N ASP A 379 12.35 5.13 11.26
CA ASP A 379 11.83 6.47 10.90
C ASP A 379 11.20 6.55 9.47
N THR A 380 11.10 5.46 8.71
CA THR A 380 10.26 5.41 7.50
C THR A 380 8.78 5.42 7.90
N LEU A 381 7.98 6.19 7.18
CA LEU A 381 6.56 6.28 7.43
C LEU A 381 5.79 5.24 6.63
N VAL A 382 4.77 4.67 7.23
CA VAL A 382 3.86 3.70 6.61
C VAL A 382 2.45 4.27 6.63
N LEU A 383 1.90 4.53 5.44
CA LEU A 383 0.48 4.83 5.26
C LEU A 383 -0.23 3.60 4.73
N ARG A 384 -1.43 3.36 5.24
CA ARG A 384 -2.32 2.35 4.70
C ARG A 384 -3.39 3.02 3.83
N ASN A 385 -3.72 2.40 2.69
CA ASN A 385 -4.78 2.91 1.82
C ASN A 385 -6.09 3.08 2.59
N ASN A 386 -6.84 4.15 2.31
CA ASN A 386 -8.08 4.52 2.99
C ASN A 386 -7.97 4.82 4.49
N TYR A 387 -6.75 5.10 4.98
CA TYR A 387 -6.50 5.55 6.35
C TYR A 387 -5.83 6.91 6.33
N THR A 388 -6.18 7.74 7.29
CA THR A 388 -5.57 9.07 7.47
C THR A 388 -4.33 9.00 8.35
N GLU A 389 -4.33 8.09 9.32
CA GLU A 389 -3.21 7.91 10.23
C GLU A 389 -2.07 7.15 9.54
N ALA A 390 -0.86 7.59 9.78
CA ALA A 390 0.38 6.93 9.37
C ALA A 390 1.14 6.41 10.59
N GLY A 391 1.81 5.27 10.40
CA GLY A 391 2.79 4.75 11.34
C GLY A 391 4.20 5.21 11.01
N ILE A 392 5.09 5.20 12.00
CA ILE A 392 6.53 5.35 11.86
C ILE A 392 7.19 4.03 12.28
N ILE A 393 8.08 3.50 11.46
CA ILE A 393 8.79 2.25 11.75
C ILE A 393 9.76 2.48 12.90
N ASP A 394 9.52 1.83 14.03
CA ASP A 394 10.42 1.82 15.20
C ASP A 394 11.33 0.58 15.20
N THR A 395 10.84 -0.57 14.72
CA THR A 395 11.54 -1.86 14.75
C THR A 395 11.43 -2.58 13.41
N ILE A 396 12.52 -3.22 13.02
CA ILE A 396 12.61 -4.08 11.83
C ILE A 396 13.29 -5.38 12.24
N GLU A 397 12.61 -6.51 12.11
CA GLU A 397 13.12 -7.84 12.45
C GLU A 397 13.11 -8.72 11.21
N TYR A 398 14.27 -9.25 10.84
CA TYR A 398 14.39 -10.23 9.76
C TYR A 398 14.39 -11.64 10.35
N SER A 399 13.59 -12.52 9.80
CA SER A 399 13.53 -13.94 10.15
C SER A 399 13.69 -14.80 8.90
N ASP A 400 14.40 -15.92 9.05
CA ASP A 400 14.64 -16.91 7.99
C ASP A 400 14.39 -18.29 8.62
N ASP A 401 13.42 -19.03 8.10
CA ASP A 401 13.11 -20.39 8.53
C ASP A 401 13.83 -21.46 7.70
N GLY A 402 14.74 -21.04 6.81
CA GLY A 402 15.48 -21.89 5.88
C GLY A 402 14.74 -22.16 4.56
N THR A 403 13.52 -21.68 4.42
CA THR A 403 12.71 -21.76 3.19
C THR A 403 12.30 -20.39 2.68
N ASP A 404 11.89 -19.51 3.56
CA ASP A 404 11.39 -18.16 3.23
C ASP A 404 11.95 -17.12 4.18
N GLU A 405 12.52 -16.04 3.63
CA GLU A 405 12.90 -14.85 4.38
C GLU A 405 11.68 -13.96 4.59
N GLN A 406 11.43 -13.55 5.82
CA GLN A 406 10.39 -12.62 6.20
C GLN A 406 10.96 -11.43 6.95
N VAL A 407 10.29 -10.29 6.87
CA VAL A 407 10.59 -9.12 7.67
C VAL A 407 9.34 -8.67 8.41
N THR A 408 9.45 -8.54 9.71
CA THR A 408 8.44 -7.92 10.55
C THR A 408 8.81 -6.48 10.78
N ILE A 409 7.96 -5.56 10.40
CA ILE A 409 8.08 -4.14 10.72
C ILE A 409 6.99 -3.78 11.73
N SER A 410 7.38 -3.05 12.76
CA SER A 410 6.45 -2.56 13.76
C SER A 410 6.78 -1.13 14.16
N GLY A 411 5.78 -0.46 14.72
CA GLY A 411 5.94 0.91 15.16
C GLY A 411 4.64 1.53 15.65
N ARG A 412 4.71 2.83 15.93
CA ARG A 412 3.58 3.59 16.46
C ARG A 412 3.14 4.66 15.48
N PHE A 413 1.90 5.15 15.64
CA PHE A 413 1.38 6.22 14.79
C PHE A 413 2.04 7.56 15.09
N LEU A 414 1.99 8.48 14.13
CA LEU A 414 2.76 9.71 14.11
C LEU A 414 2.57 10.62 15.34
N SER A 415 1.49 10.45 16.09
CA SER A 415 1.29 11.18 17.37
C SER A 415 2.45 10.97 18.34
N VAL A 416 3.16 9.84 18.27
CA VAL A 416 4.34 9.54 19.08
C VAL A 416 5.49 10.54 18.85
N LEU A 417 5.52 11.23 17.70
CA LEU A 417 6.53 12.26 17.46
C LEU A 417 6.47 13.42 18.46
N LEU A 418 5.31 13.63 19.07
CA LEU A 418 5.10 14.64 20.13
C LEU A 418 5.85 14.26 21.42
N GLU A 419 6.17 12.98 21.67
CA GLU A 419 7.04 12.55 22.78
C GLU A 419 8.44 13.18 22.70
N ARG A 420 8.90 13.52 21.48
CA ARG A 420 10.20 14.13 21.23
C ARG A 420 10.24 15.61 21.58
N ARG A 421 9.18 16.16 22.23
CA ARG A 421 9.03 17.58 22.57
C ARG A 421 8.64 17.78 24.02
N ILE A 422 9.12 18.89 24.56
CA ILE A 422 8.74 19.39 25.87
C ILE A 422 8.17 20.80 25.75
N VAL A 423 7.28 21.14 26.63
CA VAL A 423 6.75 22.50 26.78
C VAL A 423 7.81 23.35 27.51
N LYS A 424 8.58 24.17 26.78
CA LYS A 424 9.76 24.89 27.30
C LYS A 424 9.43 26.12 28.13
N SER A 425 8.26 26.72 27.93
CA SER A 425 7.83 27.95 28.61
C SER A 425 6.54 27.70 29.38
N LYS A 426 6.29 28.48 30.39
CA LYS A 426 5.04 28.45 31.12
C LYS A 426 3.89 28.86 30.20
N ILE A 427 2.91 27.99 30.05
CA ILE A 427 1.68 28.22 29.28
C ILE A 427 0.52 28.18 30.30
N ASN A 428 -0.18 29.29 30.43
CA ASN A 428 -1.45 29.37 31.15
C ASN A 428 -2.55 29.45 30.10
N PHE A 429 -3.54 28.59 30.20
CA PHE A 429 -4.65 28.54 29.27
C PHE A 429 -5.98 28.41 30.01
N SER A 430 -6.99 29.15 29.54
CA SER A 430 -8.37 29.06 29.96
C SER A 430 -9.25 29.14 28.71
N GLY A 431 -10.03 28.12 28.45
CA GLY A 431 -10.87 28.09 27.25
C GLY A 431 -11.28 26.68 26.79
N ASN A 432 -11.56 26.54 25.53
CA ASN A 432 -11.94 25.29 24.87
C ASN A 432 -10.74 24.29 24.84
N THR A 433 -10.97 23.02 25.19
CA THR A 433 -9.89 22.01 25.26
C THR A 433 -9.14 21.86 23.96
N ILE A 434 -9.82 21.85 22.81
CA ILE A 434 -9.17 21.72 21.50
C ILE A 434 -8.25 22.91 21.22
N GLU A 435 -8.68 24.12 21.56
CA GLU A 435 -7.85 25.33 21.46
C GLU A 435 -6.65 25.27 22.41
N GLY A 436 -6.83 24.69 23.61
CA GLY A 436 -5.77 24.44 24.58
C GLY A 436 -4.72 23.46 24.03
N MET A 437 -5.14 22.34 23.44
CA MET A 437 -4.25 21.39 22.78
C MET A 437 -3.48 22.04 21.63
N ASN A 438 -4.17 22.78 20.75
CA ASN A 438 -3.53 23.52 19.66
C ASN A 438 -2.52 24.56 20.17
N THR A 439 -2.82 25.24 21.27
CA THR A 439 -1.92 26.21 21.91
C THR A 439 -0.62 25.54 22.37
N LEU A 440 -0.72 24.36 22.99
CA LEU A 440 0.45 23.57 23.44
C LEU A 440 1.30 23.11 22.24
N VAL A 441 0.66 22.59 21.22
CA VAL A 441 1.34 22.11 20.00
C VAL A 441 2.02 23.26 19.26
N ASN A 442 1.36 24.40 19.10
CA ASN A 442 1.94 25.58 18.44
C ASN A 442 3.09 26.23 19.23
N ALA A 443 3.14 26.03 20.55
CA ALA A 443 4.23 26.53 21.40
C ALA A 443 5.48 25.64 21.38
N MET A 444 5.42 24.44 20.84
CA MET A 444 6.59 23.57 20.72
C MET A 444 7.57 24.08 19.66
N THR A 445 8.83 23.65 19.75
CA THR A 445 9.75 23.74 18.62
C THR A 445 9.26 22.79 17.53
N PRO A 446 8.92 23.26 16.33
CA PRO A 446 8.38 22.40 15.26
C PRO A 446 9.26 21.19 14.99
N LEU A 447 8.66 20.05 14.72
CA LEU A 447 9.37 18.82 14.30
C LEU A 447 9.93 18.97 12.89
N THR A 448 9.24 19.74 12.07
CA THR A 448 9.60 20.07 10.68
C THR A 448 9.07 21.46 10.36
N THR A 449 9.56 22.08 9.30
CA THR A 449 9.04 23.37 8.78
C THR A 449 7.63 23.24 8.18
N GLN A 450 7.16 22.03 8.00
CA GLN A 450 5.88 21.66 7.37
C GLN A 450 4.92 21.12 8.41
N TRP A 451 4.60 21.91 9.44
CA TRP A 451 3.73 21.53 10.55
C TRP A 451 2.58 22.53 10.69
N GLU A 452 1.36 21.99 10.77
CA GLU A 452 0.13 22.76 10.95
C GLU A 452 -0.75 22.17 12.05
N THR A 453 -1.63 22.98 12.60
CA THR A 453 -2.70 22.55 13.50
C THR A 453 -4.05 22.83 12.83
N GLU A 454 -4.94 21.86 12.87
CA GLU A 454 -6.26 22.03 12.30
C GLU A 454 -7.08 23.04 13.13
N GLN A 455 -7.68 24.02 12.45
CA GLN A 455 -8.58 24.99 13.06
C GLN A 455 -10.00 24.44 13.05
N VAL A 456 -10.38 23.71 14.10
CA VAL A 456 -11.73 23.13 14.22
C VAL A 456 -12.59 24.00 15.14
N SER A 457 -13.70 24.48 14.61
CA SER A 457 -14.74 25.18 15.40
C SER A 457 -15.70 24.21 16.12
N MET A 458 -15.15 23.18 16.75
CA MET A 458 -15.95 22.19 17.47
C MET A 458 -16.11 22.58 18.93
N SER A 459 -17.33 22.41 19.46
CA SER A 459 -17.57 22.61 20.90
C SER A 459 -16.91 21.48 21.71
N SER A 460 -15.98 21.85 22.57
CA SER A 460 -15.36 20.94 23.53
C SER A 460 -15.46 21.49 24.95
N PRO A 461 -15.26 20.68 26.01
CA PRO A 461 -15.30 21.15 27.37
C PRO A 461 -14.36 22.33 27.62
N HIS A 462 -14.75 23.21 28.54
CA HIS A 462 -13.87 24.25 29.04
C HIS A 462 -12.80 23.64 29.95
N ILE A 463 -11.56 24.10 29.81
CA ILE A 463 -10.44 23.65 30.64
C ILE A 463 -9.55 24.82 31.05
N ASP A 464 -9.06 24.74 32.27
CA ASP A 464 -8.05 25.62 32.81
C ASP A 464 -6.81 24.80 33.12
N PHE A 465 -5.65 25.19 32.60
CA PHE A 465 -4.41 24.51 32.91
C PHE A 465 -3.18 25.42 32.88
N GLN A 466 -2.16 24.99 33.59
CA GLN A 466 -0.81 25.53 33.50
C GLN A 466 0.15 24.41 33.15
N CYS A 467 0.91 24.57 32.08
CA CYS A 467 1.91 23.58 31.64
C CYS A 467 3.28 24.22 31.56
N THR A 468 4.30 23.57 32.14
CA THR A 468 5.69 24.01 32.09
C THR A 468 6.61 22.79 32.22
N TYR A 469 7.62 22.68 31.35
CA TYR A 469 8.67 21.62 31.34
C TYR A 469 8.14 20.18 31.32
N LYS A 470 6.90 19.98 30.88
CA LYS A 470 6.31 18.64 30.73
C LYS A 470 6.57 18.08 29.34
N ASN A 471 6.58 16.74 29.21
CA ASN A 471 6.51 16.09 27.92
C ASN A 471 5.20 16.45 27.22
N LEU A 472 5.28 16.89 25.96
CA LEU A 472 4.10 17.39 25.26
C LEU A 472 3.07 16.29 25.02
N TYR A 473 3.51 15.11 24.57
CA TYR A 473 2.63 14.00 24.27
C TYR A 473 1.87 13.53 25.51
N GLU A 474 2.57 13.30 26.63
CA GLU A 474 1.98 12.85 27.88
C GLU A 474 0.96 13.88 28.41
N TYR A 475 1.26 15.17 28.22
CA TYR A 475 0.35 16.21 28.64
C TYR A 475 -0.91 16.27 27.75
N LEU A 476 -0.76 16.14 26.44
CA LEU A 476 -1.89 16.07 25.50
C LEU A 476 -2.76 14.83 25.76
N ARG A 477 -2.14 13.68 26.07
CA ARG A 477 -2.85 12.46 26.43
C ARG A 477 -3.72 12.67 27.69
N LYS A 478 -3.17 13.26 28.72
CA LYS A 478 -3.93 13.61 29.94
C LYS A 478 -5.11 14.55 29.62
N LEU A 479 -4.90 15.58 28.79
CA LEU A 479 -5.98 16.47 28.34
C LEU A 479 -7.05 15.72 27.55
N ALA A 480 -6.64 14.83 26.65
CA ALA A 480 -7.53 14.02 25.84
C ALA A 480 -8.45 13.14 26.69
N GLU A 481 -7.86 12.41 27.63
CA GLU A 481 -8.58 11.54 28.57
C GLU A 481 -9.55 12.34 29.45
N TYR A 482 -9.07 13.44 30.06
CA TYR A 482 -9.88 14.31 30.91
C TYR A 482 -11.08 14.92 30.17
N SER A 483 -10.85 15.41 28.97
CA SER A 483 -11.88 16.12 28.17
C SER A 483 -12.68 15.21 27.26
N ASN A 484 -12.33 13.92 27.20
CA ASN A 484 -12.95 12.94 26.32
C ASN A 484 -12.86 13.32 24.81
N ILE A 485 -11.71 13.90 24.42
CA ILE A 485 -11.38 14.36 23.08
C ILE A 485 -10.20 13.55 22.54
N GLY A 486 -10.33 12.96 21.35
CA GLY A 486 -9.23 12.27 20.68
C GLY A 486 -8.24 13.26 20.04
N PHE A 487 -7.00 12.82 19.86
CA PHE A 487 -6.01 13.56 19.07
C PHE A 487 -5.16 12.65 18.21
N ARG A 488 -4.65 13.19 17.12
CA ARG A 488 -3.76 12.49 16.21
C ARG A 488 -2.87 13.46 15.43
N VAL A 489 -1.80 12.89 14.83
CA VAL A 489 -0.99 13.55 13.82
C VAL A 489 -1.16 12.79 12.52
N VAL A 490 -1.55 13.49 11.48
CA VAL A 490 -1.77 12.92 10.15
C VAL A 490 -0.88 13.60 9.12
N PRO A 491 -0.33 12.86 8.14
CA PRO A 491 0.42 13.45 7.06
C PRO A 491 -0.52 13.84 5.91
N ASN A 492 -0.38 15.05 5.41
CA ASN A 492 -0.90 15.43 4.11
C ASN A 492 0.22 15.27 3.08
N VAL A 493 0.19 14.17 2.31
CA VAL A 493 1.27 13.84 1.36
C VAL A 493 1.29 14.75 0.14
N GLU A 494 0.16 15.35 -0.24
CA GLU A 494 0.08 16.26 -1.38
C GLU A 494 0.73 17.61 -1.06
N SER A 495 0.36 18.21 0.06
CA SER A 495 0.94 19.48 0.52
C SER A 495 2.26 19.29 1.28
N LYS A 496 2.65 18.05 1.57
CA LYS A 496 3.82 17.66 2.37
C LYS A 496 3.84 18.28 3.77
N VAL A 497 2.71 18.27 4.44
CA VAL A 497 2.50 18.87 5.75
C VAL A 497 2.08 17.81 6.75
N TYR A 498 2.60 17.90 7.98
CA TYR A 498 2.10 17.15 9.14
C TYR A 498 1.06 17.99 9.85
N MET A 499 -0.11 17.42 10.05
CA MET A 499 -1.24 18.13 10.67
C MET A 499 -1.59 17.50 12.03
N PHE A 500 -1.63 18.34 13.08
CA PHE A 500 -2.20 17.94 14.35
C PHE A 500 -3.70 18.17 14.32
N GLU A 501 -4.46 17.14 14.63
CA GLU A 501 -5.92 17.16 14.69
C GLU A 501 -6.39 16.71 16.08
N ALA A 502 -7.36 17.43 16.64
CA ALA A 502 -8.10 17.00 17.80
C ALA A 502 -9.58 16.88 17.42
N TRP A 503 -10.20 15.74 17.73
CA TRP A 503 -11.57 15.48 17.28
C TRP A 503 -12.42 14.81 18.35
N LYS A 504 -13.74 14.93 18.19
CA LYS A 504 -14.73 14.25 19.00
C LYS A 504 -15.53 13.28 18.13
N GLY A 505 -15.60 12.02 18.54
CA GLY A 505 -16.46 11.03 17.88
C GLY A 505 -17.94 11.37 18.03
N LEU A 506 -18.77 10.77 17.18
CA LEU A 506 -20.21 10.99 17.15
C LEU A 506 -20.90 10.26 18.31
N ASP A 507 -21.97 10.84 18.83
CA ASP A 507 -22.92 10.14 19.69
C ASP A 507 -23.89 9.37 18.80
N ARG A 508 -23.89 8.04 18.91
CA ARG A 508 -24.74 7.11 18.16
C ARG A 508 -25.62 6.29 19.10
N THR A 509 -25.92 6.84 20.26
CA THR A 509 -26.79 6.19 21.23
C THR A 509 -28.26 6.45 20.92
N SER A 510 -29.14 5.67 21.52
CA SER A 510 -30.60 5.88 21.43
C SER A 510 -31.08 7.14 22.15
N SER A 511 -30.22 7.82 22.92
CA SER A 511 -30.58 9.03 23.67
C SER A 511 -30.53 10.32 22.85
N GLN A 512 -30.05 10.27 21.60
CA GLN A 512 -29.96 11.40 20.68
C GLN A 512 -30.70 11.10 19.36
N SER A 513 -30.87 12.11 18.49
CA SER A 513 -31.58 12.00 17.22
C SER A 513 -30.85 12.64 16.04
N GLU A 514 -29.61 13.10 16.26
CA GLU A 514 -28.82 13.80 15.23
C GLU A 514 -28.04 12.83 14.33
N ASN A 515 -27.64 11.69 14.90
CA ASN A 515 -26.84 10.69 14.18
C ASN A 515 -27.59 9.36 14.12
N GLU A 516 -27.27 8.55 13.11
CA GLU A 516 -27.77 7.18 13.02
C GLU A 516 -27.34 6.37 14.25
N GLU A 517 -28.32 5.74 14.91
CA GLU A 517 -28.06 4.90 16.07
C GLU A 517 -27.28 3.65 15.69
N TYR A 518 -26.33 3.26 16.53
CA TYR A 518 -25.63 1.99 16.38
C TYR A 518 -25.49 1.25 17.72
N SER A 519 -25.81 -0.04 17.68
CA SER A 519 -25.78 -0.92 18.85
C SER A 519 -24.96 -2.18 18.55
N PHE A 520 -23.94 -2.42 19.34
CA PHE A 520 -23.27 -3.71 19.39
C PHE A 520 -24.05 -4.65 20.30
N SER A 521 -24.61 -5.72 19.72
CA SER A 521 -25.56 -6.57 20.42
C SER A 521 -25.55 -7.99 19.87
N ASP A 522 -25.74 -8.94 20.78
CA ASP A 522 -25.96 -10.35 20.42
C ASP A 522 -27.28 -10.51 19.63
N ASP A 523 -28.30 -9.70 19.94
CA ASP A 523 -29.58 -9.71 19.19
C ASP A 523 -29.44 -9.22 17.75
N ASN A 524 -28.52 -8.29 17.49
CA ASN A 524 -28.24 -7.77 16.15
C ASN A 524 -27.30 -8.69 15.37
N PHE A 525 -26.79 -9.76 15.97
CA PHE A 525 -25.83 -10.67 15.37
C PHE A 525 -24.60 -9.98 14.78
N ASN A 526 -24.19 -8.84 15.35
CA ASN A 526 -23.07 -8.05 14.85
C ASN A 526 -21.81 -8.14 15.74
N THR A 527 -21.85 -8.94 16.81
CA THR A 527 -20.71 -9.25 17.67
C THR A 527 -20.59 -10.74 17.93
N GLU A 528 -19.34 -11.21 18.02
CA GLU A 528 -19.00 -12.57 18.44
C GLU A 528 -18.09 -12.45 19.65
N GLN A 529 -17.40 -13.38 20.05
CA GLN A 529 -16.41 -13.47 21.12
C GLN A 529 -16.05 -12.11 21.78
N GLY A 530 -15.58 -12.09 23.00
CA GLY A 530 -15.15 -10.86 23.64
C GLY A 530 -14.57 -11.12 25.03
N GLU A 531 -13.94 -10.07 25.55
CA GLU A 531 -13.39 -10.04 26.91
C GLU A 531 -13.96 -8.82 27.65
N LEU A 532 -14.41 -9.04 28.87
CA LEU A 532 -14.91 -7.98 29.75
C LEU A 532 -14.02 -7.85 30.98
N VAL A 533 -13.46 -6.67 31.18
CA VAL A 533 -12.70 -6.32 32.38
C VAL A 533 -13.43 -5.24 33.16
N ILE A 534 -13.80 -5.55 34.39
CA ILE A 534 -14.34 -4.59 35.36
C ILE A 534 -13.37 -4.56 36.53
N SER A 535 -12.90 -3.38 36.89
CA SER A 535 -11.93 -3.26 37.99
C SER A 535 -12.14 -1.98 38.81
N ASP A 536 -12.19 -2.15 40.12
CA ASP A 536 -12.23 -1.05 41.11
C ASP A 536 -10.82 -0.54 41.49
N LYS A 537 -9.74 -1.05 40.89
CA LYS A 537 -8.36 -0.65 41.20
C LYS A 537 -8.11 0.86 41.01
N THR A 538 -8.76 1.44 40.03
CA THR A 538 -8.67 2.87 39.71
C THR A 538 -9.80 3.71 40.34
N LYS A 539 -10.72 3.08 41.05
CA LYS A 539 -11.88 3.72 41.63
C LYS A 539 -11.47 4.78 42.64
N ALA A 540 -12.11 5.94 42.55
CA ALA A 540 -11.91 7.06 43.44
C ALA A 540 -13.23 7.81 43.61
N THR A 541 -13.88 7.70 44.78
CA THR A 541 -15.16 8.32 45.04
C THR A 541 -15.05 9.49 45.99
N TYR A 542 -13.85 9.75 46.50
CA TYR A 542 -13.52 10.91 47.36
C TYR A 542 -12.08 11.34 47.06
N ILE A 543 -11.90 12.61 46.74
CA ILE A 543 -10.60 13.21 46.51
C ILE A 543 -10.35 14.32 47.53
N LEU A 544 -9.22 14.24 48.23
CA LEU A 544 -8.70 15.35 49.01
C LEU A 544 -7.63 16.05 48.18
N VAL A 545 -7.88 17.27 47.75
CA VAL A 545 -6.93 18.07 46.94
C VAL A 545 -6.17 19.02 47.83
N GLY A 546 -4.85 18.90 47.83
CA GLY A 546 -3.95 19.77 48.59
C GLY A 546 -3.30 20.81 47.68
N GLY A 547 -3.70 22.07 47.82
CA GLY A 547 -3.11 23.20 47.10
C GLY A 547 -1.90 23.82 47.79
N ALA A 548 -1.67 25.11 47.55
CA ALA A 548 -0.54 25.87 48.08
C ALA A 548 -0.57 25.97 49.61
N GLY A 549 0.60 26.12 50.23
CA GLY A 549 0.83 26.18 51.69
C GLY A 549 1.49 24.91 52.22
N GLU A 550 1.88 24.94 53.50
CA GLU A 550 2.49 23.80 54.20
C GLU A 550 1.73 23.54 55.50
N ASP A 551 1.70 22.28 55.87
CA ASP A 551 1.06 21.79 57.10
C ASP A 551 -0.36 22.36 57.36
N SER A 552 -0.61 22.98 58.48
CA SER A 552 -1.89 23.58 58.86
C SER A 552 -2.32 24.78 58.02
N ASN A 553 -1.41 25.38 57.25
CA ASN A 553 -1.69 26.53 56.38
C ASN A 553 -1.95 26.09 54.91
N ARG A 554 -1.92 24.80 54.65
CA ARG A 554 -2.19 24.28 53.33
C ARG A 554 -3.68 24.43 52.96
N THR A 555 -3.97 24.91 51.79
CA THR A 555 -5.33 24.95 51.27
C THR A 555 -5.77 23.53 50.89
N LEU A 556 -6.76 22.99 51.60
CA LEU A 556 -7.35 21.69 51.31
C LEU A 556 -8.78 21.86 50.79
N VAL A 557 -9.11 21.07 49.77
CA VAL A 557 -10.45 20.99 49.17
C VAL A 557 -10.88 19.53 49.12
N GLU A 558 -12.05 19.25 49.63
CA GLU A 558 -12.67 17.93 49.60
C GLU A 558 -13.66 17.85 48.44
N VAL A 559 -13.51 16.84 47.59
CA VAL A 559 -14.46 16.51 46.51
C VAL A 559 -15.02 15.13 46.81
N ASN A 560 -16.32 15.05 47.01
CA ASN A 560 -17.00 13.83 47.41
C ASN A 560 -18.08 13.47 46.37
N GLY A 561 -17.97 12.31 45.72
CA GLY A 561 -18.96 11.74 44.80
C GLY A 561 -20.19 11.13 45.53
N GLY A 562 -20.36 11.34 46.85
CA GLY A 562 -21.53 10.87 47.62
C GLY A 562 -21.39 9.46 48.19
N ALA A 563 -20.31 8.75 47.92
CA ALA A 563 -20.10 7.39 48.43
C ALA A 563 -19.72 7.37 49.90
N THR A 564 -20.20 6.36 50.65
CA THR A 564 -19.95 6.17 52.09
C THR A 564 -19.57 4.72 52.40
N GLY A 565 -18.98 4.49 53.58
CA GLY A 565 -18.61 3.15 54.03
C GLY A 565 -17.62 2.46 53.11
N PHE A 566 -17.86 1.18 52.77
CA PHE A 566 -16.99 0.38 51.89
C PHE A 566 -16.97 0.87 50.44
N ASN A 567 -17.93 1.71 50.04
CA ASN A 567 -17.98 2.26 48.68
C ASN A 567 -17.21 3.57 48.57
N ARG A 568 -16.58 4.04 49.65
CA ARG A 568 -15.75 5.25 49.65
C ARG A 568 -14.30 4.89 49.45
N TYR A 569 -13.80 5.24 48.27
CA TYR A 569 -12.41 5.08 47.85
C TYR A 569 -11.76 6.46 47.88
N GLU A 570 -10.81 6.68 48.78
CA GLU A 570 -10.19 7.97 49.01
C GLU A 570 -8.85 8.06 48.29
N LYS A 571 -8.60 9.17 47.59
CA LYS A 571 -7.30 9.53 47.06
C LYS A 571 -6.90 10.94 47.51
N PHE A 572 -5.60 11.13 47.67
CA PHE A 572 -5.02 12.47 47.89
C PHE A 572 -4.37 12.91 46.55
N SER A 573 -4.64 14.19 46.17
CA SER A 573 -4.00 14.82 45.02
C SER A 573 -3.19 16.01 45.50
N ASP A 574 -1.87 15.98 45.30
CA ASP A 574 -0.97 17.08 45.64
C ASP A 574 -0.90 18.09 44.48
N GLN A 575 -1.54 19.24 44.69
CA GLN A 575 -1.56 20.36 43.74
C GLN A 575 -0.82 21.57 44.30
N LYS A 576 0.29 21.34 45.03
CA LYS A 576 1.15 22.38 45.59
C LYS A 576 1.67 23.37 44.55
N GLY A 577 1.89 22.88 43.32
CA GLY A 577 2.34 23.68 42.19
C GLY A 577 1.29 24.60 41.55
N LEU A 578 0.00 24.40 41.88
CA LEU A 578 -1.07 25.25 41.34
C LEU A 578 -0.96 26.66 41.89
N SER A 579 -0.74 27.65 41.03
CA SER A 579 -0.47 29.02 41.45
C SER A 579 -1.70 29.70 41.95
N LYS A 580 -1.59 30.32 43.13
CA LYS A 580 -2.60 31.18 43.73
C LYS A 580 -2.51 32.65 43.24
N GLU A 581 -1.52 32.96 42.37
CA GLU A 581 -1.28 34.32 41.89
C GLU A 581 -2.46 34.85 41.09
N ASN A 582 -2.94 36.05 41.44
CA ASN A 582 -4.07 36.74 40.84
C ASN A 582 -5.44 36.09 41.03
N LEU A 583 -5.58 35.11 41.93
CA LEU A 583 -6.84 34.47 42.27
C LEU A 583 -7.32 34.88 43.67
N THR A 584 -8.60 35.06 43.80
CA THR A 584 -9.22 35.11 45.13
C THR A 584 -9.22 33.72 45.78
N ASP A 585 -9.34 33.65 47.10
CA ASP A 585 -9.40 32.35 47.79
C ASP A 585 -10.54 31.45 47.29
N ALA A 586 -11.66 32.06 46.93
CA ALA A 586 -12.81 31.34 46.37
C ALA A 586 -12.52 30.78 44.96
N GLN A 587 -11.88 31.56 44.13
CA GLN A 587 -11.49 31.11 42.78
C GLN A 587 -10.45 29.99 42.84
N TYR A 588 -9.42 30.13 43.70
CA TYR A 588 -8.41 29.11 43.90
C TYR A 588 -8.99 27.78 44.41
N ARG A 589 -9.95 27.86 45.39
CA ARG A 589 -10.65 26.66 45.85
C ARG A 589 -11.55 26.05 44.81
N ALA A 590 -12.14 26.85 43.92
CA ALA A 590 -12.94 26.36 42.80
C ALA A 590 -12.06 25.60 41.79
N GLU A 591 -10.85 26.10 41.50
CA GLU A 591 -9.88 25.38 40.66
C GLU A 591 -9.46 24.04 41.27
N LEU A 592 -9.09 24.03 42.56
CA LEU A 592 -8.77 22.79 43.27
C LEU A 592 -9.96 21.81 43.28
N SER A 593 -11.18 22.31 43.43
CA SER A 593 -12.39 21.49 43.37
C SER A 593 -12.61 20.90 41.95
N SER A 594 -12.32 21.68 40.90
CA SER A 594 -12.39 21.23 39.53
C SER A 594 -11.41 20.09 39.26
N VAL A 595 -10.16 20.24 39.74
CA VAL A 595 -9.14 19.16 39.67
C VAL A 595 -9.65 17.91 40.41
N GLY A 596 -10.14 18.05 41.64
CA GLY A 596 -10.65 16.90 42.39
C GLY A 596 -11.85 16.21 41.74
N THR A 597 -12.73 16.98 41.09
CA THR A 597 -13.87 16.43 40.35
C THR A 597 -13.41 15.60 39.15
N GLY A 598 -12.38 16.06 38.45
CA GLY A 598 -11.79 15.31 37.33
C GLY A 598 -11.08 14.02 37.75
N LEU A 599 -10.75 13.86 39.04
CA LEU A 599 -10.09 12.67 39.58
C LEU A 599 -11.07 11.62 40.16
N LEU A 600 -12.35 11.95 40.26
CA LEU A 600 -13.37 10.96 40.62
C LEU A 600 -13.47 9.90 39.52
N SER A 601 -13.52 8.65 39.93
CA SER A 601 -13.56 7.50 38.99
C SER A 601 -14.44 6.38 39.56
N ASP A 602 -15.31 5.83 38.72
CA ASP A 602 -16.13 4.66 39.05
C ASP A 602 -15.38 3.32 38.88
N GLY A 603 -14.08 3.38 38.56
CA GLY A 603 -13.25 2.22 38.24
C GLY A 603 -13.02 2.07 36.74
N THR A 604 -12.51 0.92 36.34
CA THR A 604 -12.25 0.59 34.93
C THR A 604 -13.35 -0.31 34.40
N PHE A 605 -13.94 0.07 33.30
CA PHE A 605 -14.74 -0.78 32.45
C PHE A 605 -14.08 -0.84 31.07
N GLN A 606 -13.76 -2.03 30.60
CA GLN A 606 -13.23 -2.27 29.26
C GLN A 606 -13.89 -3.52 28.70
N LEU A 607 -14.47 -3.41 27.52
CA LEU A 607 -15.07 -4.50 26.77
C LEU A 607 -14.47 -4.51 25.39
N GLU A 608 -13.89 -5.64 25.00
CA GLU A 608 -13.48 -5.94 23.63
C GLU A 608 -14.44 -6.96 23.03
N VAL A 609 -14.79 -6.80 21.77
CA VAL A 609 -15.59 -7.78 21.02
C VAL A 609 -15.06 -7.93 19.60
N THR A 610 -15.37 -9.07 18.95
CA THR A 610 -15.16 -9.22 17.52
C THR A 610 -16.37 -8.65 16.77
N ALA A 611 -16.15 -7.71 15.87
CA ALA A 611 -17.18 -7.16 15.01
C ALA A 611 -17.43 -8.08 13.83
N LEU A 612 -18.64 -8.65 13.73
CA LEU A 612 -19.02 -9.58 12.65
C LEU A 612 -19.39 -8.84 11.35
N VAL A 613 -19.99 -7.64 11.47
CA VAL A 613 -20.38 -6.83 10.30
C VAL A 613 -19.29 -5.79 10.02
N GLN A 614 -18.24 -6.24 9.35
CA GLN A 614 -17.02 -5.44 9.12
C GLN A 614 -17.27 -4.20 8.25
N GLN A 615 -18.21 -4.26 7.30
CA GLN A 615 -18.59 -3.13 6.44
C GLN A 615 -19.24 -1.97 7.19
N ASP A 616 -19.71 -2.17 8.42
CA ASP A 616 -20.27 -1.11 9.25
C ASP A 616 -19.16 -0.20 9.84
N TYR A 617 -17.94 -0.71 9.93
CA TYR A 617 -16.79 0.08 10.37
C TYR A 617 -16.45 1.18 9.37
N LYS A 618 -16.23 2.40 9.87
CA LYS A 618 -16.05 3.66 9.13
C LYS A 618 -17.30 4.14 8.36
N THR A 619 -18.33 3.32 8.20
CA THR A 619 -19.58 3.70 7.53
C THR A 619 -20.68 4.01 8.52
N LYS A 620 -20.92 3.13 9.50
CA LYS A 620 -21.95 3.30 10.54
C LYS A 620 -21.40 3.57 11.93
N TRP A 621 -20.15 3.21 12.18
CA TRP A 621 -19.44 3.51 13.42
C TRP A 621 -17.95 3.69 13.17
N ASN A 622 -17.26 4.40 14.06
CA ASN A 622 -15.83 4.67 13.95
C ASN A 622 -15.18 4.79 15.32
N LEU A 623 -13.83 4.81 15.32
CA LEU A 623 -13.06 5.13 16.52
C LEU A 623 -13.51 6.48 17.11
N GLY A 624 -13.76 6.50 18.41
CA GLY A 624 -14.21 7.67 19.13
C GLY A 624 -15.73 7.83 19.25
N ASP A 625 -16.54 7.06 18.49
CA ASP A 625 -18.00 7.12 18.61
C ASP A 625 -18.49 6.54 19.95
N ILE A 626 -19.61 7.08 20.45
CA ILE A 626 -20.33 6.53 21.60
C ILE A 626 -21.49 5.70 21.04
N VAL A 627 -21.59 4.46 21.50
CA VAL A 627 -22.54 3.47 20.97
C VAL A 627 -23.28 2.75 22.09
N ASN A 628 -24.41 2.14 21.77
CA ASN A 628 -25.09 1.24 22.69
C ASN A 628 -24.38 -0.12 22.70
N ILE A 629 -24.31 -0.74 23.87
CA ILE A 629 -23.75 -2.09 24.05
C ILE A 629 -24.77 -2.95 24.79
N LYS A 630 -25.06 -4.11 24.22
CA LYS A 630 -25.90 -5.14 24.82
C LYS A 630 -25.23 -6.49 24.74
N LYS A 631 -24.78 -7.03 25.87
CA LYS A 631 -24.19 -8.36 26.02
C LYS A 631 -24.95 -9.14 27.07
N ASP A 632 -25.94 -9.90 26.65
CA ASP A 632 -26.83 -10.67 27.53
C ASP A 632 -26.08 -11.67 28.42
N LYS A 633 -25.02 -12.28 27.88
CA LYS A 633 -24.17 -13.26 28.59
C LYS A 633 -23.54 -12.67 29.87
N TRP A 634 -23.29 -11.36 29.90
CA TRP A 634 -22.62 -10.68 31.01
C TRP A 634 -23.52 -9.67 31.71
N ASP A 635 -24.81 -9.63 31.37
CA ASP A 635 -25.80 -8.64 31.89
C ASP A 635 -25.33 -7.19 31.70
N VAL A 636 -24.70 -6.91 30.54
CA VAL A 636 -24.20 -5.57 30.21
C VAL A 636 -25.19 -4.89 29.27
N TYR A 637 -25.79 -3.78 29.73
CA TYR A 637 -26.70 -2.92 28.97
C TYR A 637 -26.30 -1.48 29.22
N THR A 638 -25.50 -0.89 28.34
CA THR A 638 -24.90 0.43 28.61
C THR A 638 -24.45 1.12 27.34
N THR A 639 -23.92 2.32 27.48
CA THR A 639 -23.34 3.09 26.38
C THR A 639 -21.89 3.44 26.72
N TYR A 640 -20.98 3.17 25.77
CA TYR A 640 -19.58 3.51 25.94
C TYR A 640 -18.98 4.04 24.64
N ARG A 641 -17.85 4.72 24.80
CA ARG A 641 -17.02 5.16 23.69
C ARG A 641 -16.20 4.00 23.15
N ILE A 642 -16.02 3.95 21.84
CA ILE A 642 -15.03 3.11 21.16
C ILE A 642 -13.67 3.79 21.34
N ILE A 643 -12.84 3.28 22.25
CA ILE A 643 -11.54 3.87 22.60
C ILE A 643 -10.39 3.29 21.80
N GLU A 644 -10.57 2.10 21.24
CA GLU A 644 -9.59 1.43 20.41
C GLU A 644 -10.28 0.60 19.33
N VAL A 645 -9.65 0.51 18.16
CA VAL A 645 -10.06 -0.40 17.08
C VAL A 645 -8.80 -1.08 16.55
N GLU A 646 -8.71 -2.39 16.77
CA GLU A 646 -7.68 -3.23 16.17
C GLU A 646 -8.24 -3.92 14.93
N GLU A 647 -7.49 -3.85 13.84
CA GLU A 647 -7.74 -4.59 12.62
C GLU A 647 -6.62 -5.58 12.40
N THR A 648 -6.95 -6.83 12.21
CA THR A 648 -6.01 -7.88 11.79
C THR A 648 -6.37 -8.36 10.39
N ILE A 649 -5.34 -8.63 9.59
CA ILE A 649 -5.48 -9.31 8.30
C ILE A 649 -4.46 -10.44 8.29
N GLU A 650 -4.94 -11.67 8.27
CA GLU A 650 -4.14 -12.89 8.22
C GLU A 650 -4.74 -13.84 7.20
N ASP A 651 -3.93 -14.43 6.34
CA ASP A 651 -4.38 -15.33 5.27
C ASP A 651 -5.50 -14.73 4.39
N GLY A 652 -5.46 -13.40 4.19
CA GLY A 652 -6.47 -12.66 3.44
C GLY A 652 -7.79 -12.44 4.19
N LYS A 653 -7.93 -12.90 5.43
CA LYS A 653 -9.10 -12.68 6.26
C LYS A 653 -8.91 -11.47 7.15
N LYS A 654 -9.77 -10.46 6.97
CA LYS A 654 -9.84 -9.29 7.85
C LYS A 654 -10.72 -9.59 9.07
N THR A 655 -10.28 -9.14 10.24
CA THR A 655 -11.06 -9.16 11.47
C THR A 655 -10.92 -7.82 12.18
N ILE A 656 -11.99 -7.34 12.81
CA ILE A 656 -12.03 -6.04 13.49
C ILE A 656 -12.44 -6.21 14.94
N TYR A 657 -11.67 -5.64 15.85
CA TYR A 657 -11.86 -5.72 17.29
C TYR A 657 -12.03 -4.30 17.87
N PRO A 658 -13.27 -3.80 18.00
CA PRO A 658 -13.51 -2.57 18.76
C PRO A 658 -13.40 -2.85 20.26
N THR A 659 -12.74 -1.95 20.98
CA THR A 659 -12.68 -1.92 22.43
C THR A 659 -13.46 -0.72 22.95
N PHE A 660 -14.35 -0.95 23.90
CA PHE A 660 -15.19 0.06 24.52
C PHE A 660 -14.72 0.33 25.94
N GLY A 661 -14.77 1.57 26.36
CA GLY A 661 -14.40 1.90 27.72
C GLY A 661 -14.60 3.36 28.06
N SER A 662 -14.51 3.64 29.38
CA SER A 662 -14.21 4.98 29.85
C SER A 662 -12.72 5.20 29.70
N PRO A 663 -12.25 6.43 29.39
CA PRO A 663 -10.85 6.74 29.59
C PRO A 663 -10.50 6.36 31.03
N LEU A 664 -9.38 5.67 31.21
CA LEU A 664 -8.80 5.53 32.54
C LEU A 664 -8.63 6.96 33.03
N ALA A 665 -9.32 7.34 34.12
CA ALA A 665 -9.07 8.62 34.71
C ALA A 665 -7.58 8.63 35.11
N SER A 666 -6.77 9.15 34.24
CA SER A 666 -5.41 9.49 34.60
C SER A 666 -5.54 10.62 35.58
N ALA A 667 -5.11 10.36 36.77
CA ALA A 667 -5.04 11.41 37.76
C ALA A 667 -4.31 12.59 37.11
N TRP A 668 -4.88 13.78 37.18
CA TRP A 668 -4.19 15.02 36.88
C TRP A 668 -3.15 15.22 38.00
N GLU A 669 -2.21 14.28 38.07
CA GLU A 669 -1.07 14.34 38.96
C GLU A 669 0.04 15.07 38.26
N ASP A 670 0.38 16.26 38.74
CA ASP A 670 1.70 16.83 38.52
C ASP A 670 2.69 15.91 39.25
N ASP A 671 3.17 14.88 38.60
CA ASP A 671 4.34 14.13 39.06
C ASP A 671 5.50 15.10 39.20
N GLU A 672 6.11 15.18 40.39
CA GLU A 672 7.22 16.05 40.76
C GLU A 672 8.43 15.99 39.80
#